data_32d8ba0ba4dc565a76d65d4dde67d95a
#
_entry.id   32d8ba0ba4dc565a76d65d4dde67d95a
#
_cell.length_a   1.000
_cell.length_b   1.000
_cell.length_c   1.000
_cell.angle_alpha   90.00
_cell.angle_beta   90.00
_cell.angle_gamma   90.00
#
_symmetry.space_group_name_H-M   'P 1'
#
loop_
_entity.id
_entity.type
_entity.pdbx_description
1 polymer ?
#
loop_
_entity_poly.entity_id
_entity_poly.type
_entity_poly.pdbx_seq_one_letter_code
_entity_poly.pdbx_strand_id
1 'polypeptide(L)'
;MAHNRSYKPEDIAFPDQVITESHLVEEMEKSYIEYAMSVIVGRALPDVRDGLKPVHRRILYTMYESGLTSDKPFKKSATCVGDVLGKYHPHGDASVYDAMVRLAQDFSMRYLLVDGHGNFGSVDGDPPAAYRYTEARLSKISNEMLRDIDKDTVDWDPNFDESRKEPRVLPSRFPNLLVNGSSGIAVGMATNIPPHNLKEVINACICVLDDPECTLANLMEHITGPDFPTGGIIMGRSGIRAAYSTGRGKVVVRAKTEFEEFGKDRTRIIVTELPYQVNKRQLIKTIADQVKDKRIDGISDLRDETDRNGMRMVIELKKDANPQVVLNNLFKQTALQSNFSIIMLALVDNQKQPKILSLRQILDEYLKYQEEVLTRRTQYDLRKAQERAHLLEGLLIAQDNIDEVIHIIRSSYDNAKQNLMDRFNLDDVQAQAICDMRLIALQGLNREKLEAEYKELEQKIAYYQELLADESKLRAVLRKELVEIRDKFGDERKTVIQDIEDEIDIEDLIDEETCAFTLSNHGYIKRMPVDTYRTQSRGGRGVNAQNLKEEDYVKSLNIASTHDHILFFTDRGKVHLRKGYQIPEAGRTARGTAIVNVLPLDAGETVTAMVVTREFHEDEYLLMATRKGVVKRLPFIALKTNRKGGIRALTLEEDDHLINVLRTNGNDNIILATAQGMAICFNENDVRCMGRDAAGVRGISLNEGDYVVGAEKMEEGKTLLTLTENGYGKRTALPEYLRTGPDGEKIPQSRGGKGLKNYNITPKTGNIAGCRVVGDNDDVMIIENGGVIIRVPASSINVYKRDVQGVIVMRVEEGNKVVSLERVEQDEEPEAQETQE
;
A
#
# COMPACT_ATOMS: atom_id res chain seq x y z
N MET A 1 31.30 17.88 25.15
CA MET A 1 32.00 19.14 25.55
C MET A 1 31.86 20.13 24.43
N ALA A 2 30.89 21.03 24.54
CA ALA A 2 30.68 22.10 23.57
C ALA A 2 31.78 23.15 23.82
N HIS A 3 32.66 23.36 22.85
CA HIS A 3 33.59 24.49 22.90
C HIS A 3 32.81 25.79 22.66
N ASN A 4 32.50 26.50 23.73
CA ASN A 4 32.13 27.91 23.64
C ASN A 4 33.29 28.68 23.01
N ARG A 5 33.32 28.90 21.73
CA ARG A 5 34.16 29.92 21.07
C ARG A 5 33.45 31.26 21.26
N SER A 6 33.76 31.98 22.29
CA SER A 6 33.44 33.43 22.35
C SER A 6 34.20 34.12 21.23
N TYR A 7 33.52 34.64 20.26
CA TYR A 7 34.11 35.51 19.24
C TYR A 7 34.62 36.77 19.94
N LYS A 8 35.86 37.16 19.63
CA LYS A 8 36.42 38.40 20.12
C LYS A 8 36.00 39.54 19.19
N PRO A 9 35.80 40.78 19.69
CA PRO A 9 35.47 41.94 18.81
C PRO A 9 36.45 42.15 17.65
N GLU A 10 37.69 41.68 17.80
CA GLU A 10 38.78 41.76 16.83
C GLU A 10 38.54 40.82 15.61
N ASP A 11 37.65 39.83 15.72
CA ASP A 11 37.31 38.88 14.66
C ASP A 11 36.18 39.39 13.72
N ILE A 12 35.63 40.57 13.99
CA ILE A 12 34.56 41.17 13.21
C ILE A 12 35.16 42.03 12.09
N ALA A 13 35.07 41.52 10.86
CA ALA A 13 35.56 42.23 9.67
C ALA A 13 34.82 43.52 9.33
N PHE A 14 33.58 43.68 9.85
CA PHE A 14 32.72 44.86 9.62
C PHE A 14 32.15 45.37 10.94
N PRO A 15 32.34 46.63 11.30
CA PRO A 15 31.91 47.21 12.60
C PRO A 15 30.38 47.18 12.83
N ASP A 16 29.60 47.15 11.77
CA ASP A 16 28.12 47.11 11.80
C ASP A 16 27.54 45.71 11.69
N GLN A 17 28.37 44.67 11.73
CA GLN A 17 27.94 43.28 11.64
C GLN A 17 27.38 42.78 12.96
N VAL A 18 26.14 42.34 12.96
CA VAL A 18 25.51 41.64 14.10
C VAL A 18 25.69 40.14 13.92
N ILE A 19 26.46 39.51 14.80
CA ILE A 19 26.62 38.05 14.83
C ILE A 19 25.58 37.50 15.80
N THR A 20 24.62 36.73 15.31
CA THR A 20 23.65 36.01 16.10
C THR A 20 24.07 34.54 16.23
N GLU A 21 24.02 33.99 17.46
CA GLU A 21 24.20 32.54 17.63
C GLU A 21 22.96 31.82 17.12
N SER A 22 23.17 30.86 16.22
CA SER A 22 22.11 29.97 15.73
C SER A 22 22.53 28.53 15.97
N HIS A 23 21.64 27.74 16.56
CA HIS A 23 21.87 26.31 16.77
C HIS A 23 21.66 25.57 15.46
N LEU A 24 22.69 24.88 14.97
CA LEU A 24 22.65 24.16 13.68
C LEU A 24 21.45 23.18 13.59
N VAL A 25 21.11 22.53 14.69
CA VAL A 25 19.98 21.58 14.71
C VAL A 25 18.65 22.29 14.48
N GLU A 26 18.38 23.38 15.17
CA GLU A 26 17.14 24.17 15.04
C GLU A 26 17.01 24.76 13.64
N GLU A 27 18.12 25.29 13.10
CA GLU A 27 18.15 25.85 11.74
C GLU A 27 17.92 24.77 10.68
N MET A 28 18.52 23.58 10.86
CA MET A 28 18.32 22.43 9.99
C MET A 28 16.88 21.92 10.04
N GLU A 29 16.29 21.79 11.23
CA GLU A 29 14.91 21.36 11.40
C GLU A 29 13.94 22.34 10.71
N LYS A 30 14.11 23.63 10.94
CA LYS A 30 13.28 24.68 10.32
C LYS A 30 13.40 24.69 8.80
N SER A 31 14.62 24.71 8.28
CA SER A 31 14.89 24.74 6.84
C SER A 31 14.40 23.46 6.15
N TYR A 32 14.52 22.30 6.84
CA TYR A 32 14.01 21.03 6.30
C TYR A 32 12.49 20.99 6.24
N ILE A 33 11.79 21.51 7.25
CA ILE A 33 10.34 21.61 7.25
C ILE A 33 9.86 22.55 6.12
N GLU A 34 10.48 23.72 5.97
CA GLU A 34 10.15 24.67 4.90
C GLU A 34 10.37 24.05 3.51
N TYR A 35 11.50 23.36 3.31
CA TYR A 35 11.77 22.62 2.07
C TYR A 35 10.75 21.51 1.84
N ALA A 36 10.45 20.69 2.87
CA ALA A 36 9.49 19.60 2.76
C ALA A 36 8.10 20.13 2.37
N MET A 37 7.62 21.19 3.01
CA MET A 37 6.35 21.83 2.68
C MET A 37 6.33 22.37 1.24
N SER A 38 7.41 23.03 0.82
CA SER A 38 7.55 23.52 -0.56
C SER A 38 7.48 22.40 -1.58
N VAL A 39 8.12 21.25 -1.32
CA VAL A 39 8.08 20.08 -2.22
C VAL A 39 6.70 19.41 -2.21
N ILE A 40 6.07 19.27 -1.05
CA ILE A 40 4.77 18.63 -0.91
C ILE A 40 3.69 19.43 -1.64
N VAL A 41 3.54 20.71 -1.30
CA VAL A 41 2.45 21.56 -1.81
C VAL A 41 2.79 22.17 -3.17
N GLY A 42 4.01 22.67 -3.33
CA GLY A 42 4.44 23.46 -4.49
C GLY A 42 5.01 22.67 -5.67
N ARG A 43 5.18 21.33 -5.55
CA ARG A 43 5.90 20.58 -6.59
C ARG A 43 5.37 19.19 -6.93
N ALA A 44 5.24 18.32 -5.92
CA ALA A 44 5.14 16.87 -6.15
C ALA A 44 3.71 16.34 -6.19
N LEU A 45 2.79 16.90 -5.39
CA LEU A 45 1.45 16.38 -5.24
C LEU A 45 0.43 17.15 -6.10
N PRO A 46 -0.56 16.44 -6.67
CA PRO A 46 -1.67 17.06 -7.41
C PRO A 46 -2.72 17.60 -6.44
N ASP A 47 -3.45 18.65 -6.87
CA ASP A 47 -4.69 19.09 -6.23
C ASP A 47 -5.82 18.13 -6.59
N VAL A 48 -6.66 17.77 -5.63
CA VAL A 48 -7.78 16.83 -5.85
C VAL A 48 -8.82 17.37 -6.85
N ARG A 49 -8.97 18.69 -6.93
CA ARG A 49 -10.00 19.40 -7.72
C ARG A 49 -9.71 19.38 -9.23
N ASP A 50 -8.47 19.67 -9.63
CA ASP A 50 -8.06 19.71 -11.05
C ASP A 50 -7.07 18.62 -11.47
N GLY A 51 -6.55 17.85 -10.51
CA GLY A 51 -5.61 16.76 -10.77
C GLY A 51 -4.23 17.20 -11.25
N LEU A 52 -3.90 18.47 -11.14
CA LEU A 52 -2.66 19.03 -11.67
C LEU A 52 -1.65 19.37 -10.58
N LYS A 53 -0.38 19.18 -10.92
CA LYS A 53 0.73 19.78 -10.18
C LYS A 53 0.90 21.24 -10.61
N PRO A 54 1.53 22.11 -9.80
CA PRO A 54 1.71 23.52 -10.13
C PRO A 54 2.33 23.76 -11.51
N VAL A 55 3.38 22.99 -11.88
CA VAL A 55 4.03 23.15 -13.21
C VAL A 55 3.08 22.86 -14.37
N HIS A 56 2.24 21.83 -14.27
CA HIS A 56 1.27 21.48 -15.32
C HIS A 56 0.18 22.54 -15.44
N ARG A 57 -0.33 23.04 -14.31
CA ARG A 57 -1.32 24.11 -14.27
C ARG A 57 -0.80 25.38 -14.89
N ARG A 58 0.43 25.78 -14.58
CA ARG A 58 1.10 26.95 -15.15
C ARG A 58 1.31 26.81 -16.66
N ILE A 59 1.67 25.62 -17.15
CA ILE A 59 1.81 25.37 -18.60
C ILE A 59 0.48 25.55 -19.30
N LEU A 60 -0.60 24.91 -18.82
CA LEU A 60 -1.92 24.99 -19.47
C LEU A 60 -2.48 26.41 -19.43
N TYR A 61 -2.33 27.10 -18.29
CA TYR A 61 -2.79 28.47 -18.15
C TYR A 61 -2.00 29.44 -19.07
N THR A 62 -0.68 29.32 -19.13
CA THR A 62 0.16 30.13 -20.01
C THR A 62 -0.20 29.93 -21.49
N MET A 63 -0.44 28.70 -21.89
CA MET A 63 -0.88 28.40 -23.27
C MET A 63 -2.25 29.03 -23.58
N TYR A 64 -3.17 29.02 -22.62
CA TYR A 64 -4.48 29.68 -22.74
C TYR A 64 -4.32 31.22 -22.82
N GLU A 65 -3.57 31.82 -21.91
CA GLU A 65 -3.30 33.27 -21.90
C GLU A 65 -2.63 33.76 -23.20
N SER A 66 -1.73 32.93 -23.78
CA SER A 66 -1.04 33.21 -25.04
C SER A 66 -1.90 32.89 -26.27
N GLY A 67 -3.18 32.50 -26.11
CA GLY A 67 -4.11 32.18 -27.18
C GLY A 67 -3.72 30.92 -27.98
N LEU A 68 -2.99 29.98 -27.38
CA LEU A 68 -2.59 28.71 -28.01
C LEU A 68 -3.67 27.63 -27.87
N THR A 69 -4.90 27.97 -28.18
CA THR A 69 -6.05 27.05 -28.11
C THR A 69 -6.07 26.06 -29.27
N SER A 70 -6.85 25.00 -29.15
CA SER A 70 -6.90 23.89 -30.11
C SER A 70 -7.36 24.28 -31.53
N ASP A 71 -8.01 25.42 -31.70
CA ASP A 71 -8.47 26.00 -32.96
C ASP A 71 -7.44 26.90 -33.65
N LYS A 72 -6.33 27.20 -32.97
CA LYS A 72 -5.26 28.06 -33.46
C LYS A 72 -4.10 27.25 -34.03
N PRO A 73 -3.25 27.85 -34.90
CA PRO A 73 -2.04 27.22 -35.37
C PRO A 73 -1.07 26.83 -34.24
N PHE A 74 -0.28 25.78 -34.48
CA PHE A 74 0.83 25.43 -33.59
C PHE A 74 1.87 26.54 -33.48
N LYS A 75 2.48 26.67 -32.30
CA LYS A 75 3.65 27.53 -32.08
C LYS A 75 4.81 26.70 -31.54
N LYS A 76 6.03 27.21 -31.72
CA LYS A 76 7.24 26.56 -31.19
C LYS A 76 7.10 26.33 -29.68
N SER A 77 7.45 25.14 -29.23
CA SER A 77 7.48 24.80 -27.80
C SER A 77 8.37 25.78 -27.00
N ALA A 78 9.43 26.28 -27.63
CA ALA A 78 10.30 27.30 -27.05
C ALA A 78 9.54 28.56 -26.59
N THR A 79 8.53 28.99 -27.34
CA THR A 79 7.72 30.16 -26.96
C THR A 79 6.92 29.88 -25.70
N CYS A 80 6.27 28.72 -25.63
CA CYS A 80 5.50 28.31 -24.46
C CYS A 80 6.37 28.17 -23.20
N VAL A 81 7.50 27.46 -23.34
CA VAL A 81 8.46 27.26 -22.24
C VAL A 81 9.00 28.60 -21.74
N GLY A 82 9.39 29.49 -22.64
CA GLY A 82 9.87 30.84 -22.30
C GLY A 82 8.83 31.69 -21.57
N ASP A 83 7.58 31.67 -22.03
CA ASP A 83 6.46 32.35 -21.37
C ASP A 83 6.19 31.82 -19.97
N VAL A 84 6.21 30.49 -19.79
CA VAL A 84 6.02 29.85 -18.47
C VAL A 84 7.12 30.26 -17.50
N LEU A 85 8.38 30.21 -17.93
CA LEU A 85 9.53 30.59 -17.11
C LEU A 85 9.49 32.07 -16.73
N GLY A 86 9.25 32.92 -17.70
CA GLY A 86 9.29 34.38 -17.49
C GLY A 86 8.11 34.89 -16.67
N LYS A 87 6.97 34.20 -16.67
CA LYS A 87 5.75 34.71 -16.03
C LYS A 87 5.39 34.04 -14.72
N TYR A 88 5.60 32.70 -14.61
CA TYR A 88 4.97 31.91 -13.54
C TYR A 88 5.88 30.88 -12.84
N HIS A 89 6.90 30.34 -13.51
CA HIS A 89 7.65 29.20 -12.98
C HIS A 89 9.16 29.39 -13.03
N PRO A 90 9.78 30.01 -12.01
CA PRO A 90 11.20 30.41 -12.02
C PRO A 90 12.14 29.22 -11.75
N HIS A 91 12.08 28.18 -12.60
CA HIS A 91 12.92 26.98 -12.53
C HIS A 91 13.56 26.70 -13.88
N GLY A 92 14.34 25.61 -14.00
CA GLY A 92 15.02 25.28 -15.25
C GLY A 92 14.07 25.00 -16.43
N ASP A 93 14.45 25.45 -17.63
CA ASP A 93 13.72 25.27 -18.89
C ASP A 93 13.48 23.79 -19.24
N ALA A 94 14.47 22.93 -18.99
CA ALA A 94 14.37 21.52 -19.21
C ALA A 94 13.20 20.90 -18.40
N SER A 95 13.01 21.28 -17.13
CA SER A 95 11.94 20.75 -16.27
C SER A 95 10.55 21.13 -16.79
N VAL A 96 10.38 22.36 -17.27
CA VAL A 96 9.11 22.84 -17.86
C VAL A 96 8.84 22.13 -19.18
N TYR A 97 9.88 21.98 -20.02
CA TYR A 97 9.72 21.28 -21.30
C TYR A 97 9.38 19.81 -21.11
N ASP A 98 10.08 19.10 -20.21
CA ASP A 98 9.80 17.70 -19.90
C ASP A 98 8.38 17.49 -19.36
N ALA A 99 7.89 18.41 -18.53
CA ALA A 99 6.51 18.39 -18.06
C ALA A 99 5.52 18.58 -19.22
N MET A 100 5.75 19.55 -20.11
CA MET A 100 4.93 19.78 -21.29
C MET A 100 4.94 18.58 -22.25
N VAL A 101 6.12 17.99 -22.48
CA VAL A 101 6.29 16.81 -23.31
C VAL A 101 5.43 15.66 -22.79
N ARG A 102 5.45 15.41 -21.47
CA ARG A 102 4.67 14.35 -20.84
C ARG A 102 3.17 14.55 -21.05
N LEU A 103 2.66 15.79 -21.04
CA LEU A 103 1.27 16.11 -21.33
C LEU A 103 0.85 15.85 -22.81
N ALA A 104 1.83 15.72 -23.72
CA ALA A 104 1.64 15.44 -25.15
C ALA A 104 1.92 13.99 -25.54
N GLN A 105 2.38 13.12 -24.62
CA GLN A 105 2.71 11.73 -24.91
C GLN A 105 1.49 10.82 -24.77
N ASP A 106 1.08 10.15 -25.83
CA ASP A 106 -0.07 9.24 -25.88
C ASP A 106 0.12 7.93 -25.11
N PHE A 107 1.38 7.57 -24.80
CA PHE A 107 1.74 6.44 -23.93
C PHE A 107 1.89 6.83 -22.45
N SER A 108 1.86 8.13 -22.12
CA SER A 108 1.96 8.64 -20.75
C SER A 108 0.62 9.13 -20.21
N MET A 109 -0.20 9.78 -21.07
CA MET A 109 -1.49 10.36 -20.72
C MET A 109 -2.63 9.56 -21.37
N ARG A 110 -3.66 9.28 -20.59
CA ARG A 110 -4.86 8.61 -21.15
C ARG A 110 -5.65 9.52 -22.08
N TYR A 111 -5.72 10.81 -21.72
CA TYR A 111 -6.28 11.90 -22.53
C TYR A 111 -5.27 13.04 -22.59
N LEU A 112 -4.76 13.32 -23.77
CA LEU A 112 -3.74 14.33 -23.99
C LEU A 112 -4.24 15.73 -23.62
N LEU A 113 -3.44 16.46 -22.84
CA LEU A 113 -3.72 17.84 -22.51
C LEU A 113 -2.99 18.83 -23.42
N VAL A 114 -1.90 18.41 -24.05
CA VAL A 114 -1.16 19.17 -25.04
C VAL A 114 -1.20 18.41 -26.36
N ASP A 115 -1.51 19.13 -27.45
CA ASP A 115 -1.43 18.66 -28.83
C ASP A 115 -0.04 19.03 -29.34
N GLY A 116 0.80 18.04 -29.57
CA GLY A 116 2.20 18.18 -29.96
C GLY A 116 2.42 17.86 -31.44
N HIS A 117 3.27 18.65 -32.12
CA HIS A 117 3.71 18.40 -33.48
C HIS A 117 5.23 18.28 -33.52
N GLY A 118 5.74 17.13 -34.00
CA GLY A 118 7.14 16.77 -33.99
C GLY A 118 7.44 15.55 -33.14
N ASN A 119 8.70 15.36 -32.73
CA ASN A 119 9.13 14.23 -31.92
C ASN A 119 9.05 14.59 -30.42
N PHE A 120 8.06 14.01 -29.72
CA PHE A 120 7.84 14.11 -28.27
C PHE A 120 8.31 12.88 -27.49
N GLY A 121 9.25 12.09 -28.05
CA GLY A 121 9.73 10.86 -27.45
C GLY A 121 8.95 9.62 -27.88
N SER A 122 9.37 8.45 -27.42
CA SER A 122 8.75 7.17 -27.75
C SER A 122 8.69 6.21 -26.56
N VAL A 123 7.92 5.14 -26.71
CA VAL A 123 7.84 4.02 -25.72
C VAL A 123 9.21 3.33 -25.55
N ASP A 124 10.12 3.48 -26.52
CA ASP A 124 11.48 2.99 -26.46
C ASP A 124 12.41 3.80 -25.54
N GLY A 125 11.87 4.89 -24.97
CA GLY A 125 12.63 5.80 -24.11
C GLY A 125 13.52 6.76 -24.89
N ASP A 126 13.26 6.96 -26.20
CA ASP A 126 13.94 8.00 -26.95
C ASP A 126 13.53 9.38 -26.38
N PRO A 127 14.50 10.29 -26.16
CA PRO A 127 14.20 11.62 -25.68
C PRO A 127 13.43 12.42 -26.74
N PRO A 128 12.63 13.41 -26.31
CA PRO A 128 12.01 14.34 -27.24
C PRO A 128 13.08 15.16 -27.97
N ALA A 129 12.74 15.65 -29.16
CA ALA A 129 13.56 16.63 -29.85
C ALA A 129 13.63 17.93 -29.01
N ALA A 130 14.71 18.70 -29.14
CA ALA A 130 14.85 19.95 -28.42
C ALA A 130 13.67 20.89 -28.72
N TYR A 131 13.22 21.67 -27.72
CA TYR A 131 12.00 22.49 -27.77
C TYR A 131 11.97 23.54 -28.87
N ARG A 132 13.11 23.89 -29.47
CA ARG A 132 13.23 24.76 -30.66
C ARG A 132 12.70 24.09 -31.94
N TYR A 133 12.62 22.74 -31.98
CA TYR A 133 12.14 21.98 -33.16
C TYR A 133 10.71 21.57 -33.03
N THR A 134 10.21 21.29 -31.83
CA THR A 134 8.83 20.86 -31.58
C THR A 134 7.87 22.05 -31.56
N GLU A 135 6.61 21.77 -31.84
CA GLU A 135 5.52 22.73 -31.79
C GLU A 135 4.38 22.19 -30.92
N ALA A 136 3.65 23.07 -30.27
CA ALA A 136 2.58 22.65 -29.35
C ALA A 136 1.42 23.66 -29.37
N ARG A 137 0.26 23.17 -28.97
CA ARG A 137 -0.94 23.93 -28.62
C ARG A 137 -1.78 23.15 -27.63
N LEU A 138 -2.82 23.73 -27.03
CA LEU A 138 -3.77 23.03 -26.17
C LEU A 138 -4.54 21.97 -27.00
N SER A 139 -4.80 20.81 -26.41
CA SER A 139 -5.70 19.83 -26.98
C SER A 139 -7.17 20.26 -26.86
N LYS A 140 -8.08 19.62 -27.58
CA LYS A 140 -9.51 19.93 -27.50
C LYS A 140 -10.10 19.76 -26.10
N ILE A 141 -9.69 18.71 -25.39
CA ILE A 141 -10.19 18.44 -24.03
C ILE A 141 -9.64 19.43 -22.99
N SER A 142 -8.43 19.99 -23.22
CA SER A 142 -7.84 20.98 -22.32
C SER A 142 -8.63 22.28 -22.27
N ASN A 143 -9.39 22.61 -23.34
CA ASN A 143 -10.28 23.75 -23.29
C ASN A 143 -11.36 23.58 -22.23
N GLU A 144 -11.78 22.35 -21.93
CA GLU A 144 -12.75 22.08 -20.84
C GLU A 144 -12.10 22.19 -19.45
N MET A 145 -10.77 22.08 -19.32
CA MET A 145 -10.04 22.37 -18.07
C MET A 145 -10.04 23.86 -17.73
N LEU A 146 -9.99 24.72 -18.76
CA LEU A 146 -9.80 26.18 -18.64
C LEU A 146 -11.09 26.97 -18.90
N ARG A 147 -12.16 26.30 -19.32
CA ARG A 147 -13.42 26.93 -19.65
C ARG A 147 -13.99 27.72 -18.48
N ASP A 148 -14.46 28.93 -18.78
CA ASP A 148 -15.03 29.87 -17.81
C ASP A 148 -14.04 30.39 -16.73
N ILE A 149 -12.72 30.26 -16.92
CA ILE A 149 -11.70 30.76 -15.98
C ILE A 149 -11.78 32.28 -15.80
N ASP A 150 -12.23 33.01 -16.84
CA ASP A 150 -12.37 34.46 -16.84
C ASP A 150 -13.65 34.95 -16.13
N LYS A 151 -14.46 34.02 -15.57
CA LYS A 151 -15.74 34.30 -14.92
C LYS A 151 -15.67 34.22 -13.38
N ASP A 152 -14.58 34.63 -12.78
CA ASP A 152 -14.35 34.57 -11.33
C ASP A 152 -14.58 33.18 -10.70
N THR A 153 -14.42 32.11 -11.46
CA THR A 153 -14.70 30.73 -11.05
C THR A 153 -13.65 30.15 -10.10
N VAL A 154 -12.44 30.71 -10.09
CA VAL A 154 -11.29 30.22 -9.33
C VAL A 154 -10.64 31.35 -8.53
N ASP A 155 -9.88 30.97 -7.51
CA ASP A 155 -9.04 31.90 -6.75
C ASP A 155 -7.72 32.14 -7.48
N TRP A 156 -7.18 33.35 -7.28
CA TRP A 156 -5.96 33.80 -7.91
C TRP A 156 -4.92 34.15 -6.86
N ASP A 157 -3.71 33.64 -7.04
CA ASP A 157 -2.55 33.97 -6.22
C ASP A 157 -1.58 34.85 -7.00
N PRO A 158 -0.75 35.68 -6.33
CA PRO A 158 0.33 36.37 -7.00
C PRO A 158 1.36 35.35 -7.52
N ASN A 159 2.00 35.67 -8.65
CA ASN A 159 3.13 34.89 -9.13
C ASN A 159 4.39 35.16 -8.27
N PHE A 160 5.52 34.55 -8.62
CA PHE A 160 6.77 34.60 -7.84
C PHE A 160 7.37 36.00 -7.63
N ASP A 161 7.08 36.95 -8.53
CA ASP A 161 7.57 38.36 -8.47
C ASP A 161 6.44 39.38 -8.21
N GLU A 162 5.23 38.89 -7.91
CA GLU A 162 4.03 39.69 -7.65
C GLU A 162 3.59 40.59 -8.81
N SER A 163 4.20 40.45 -9.99
CA SER A 163 3.88 41.24 -11.18
C SER A 163 2.58 40.80 -11.86
N ARG A 164 2.15 39.56 -11.65
CA ARG A 164 0.98 38.92 -12.25
C ARG A 164 0.23 38.03 -11.25
N LYS A 165 -0.94 37.60 -11.68
CA LYS A 165 -1.72 36.61 -10.92
C LYS A 165 -1.76 35.28 -11.68
N GLU A 166 -1.68 34.18 -10.95
CA GLU A 166 -1.86 32.83 -11.46
C GLU A 166 -3.05 32.14 -10.80
N PRO A 167 -3.77 31.25 -11.49
CA PRO A 167 -4.89 30.54 -10.91
C PRO A 167 -4.37 29.50 -9.91
N ARG A 168 -4.95 29.47 -8.70
CA ARG A 168 -4.63 28.47 -7.67
C ARG A 168 -5.02 27.07 -8.10
N VAL A 169 -6.12 26.96 -8.86
CA VAL A 169 -6.70 25.73 -9.41
C VAL A 169 -7.42 26.07 -10.71
N LEU A 170 -7.54 25.12 -11.63
CA LEU A 170 -8.34 25.31 -12.86
C LEU A 170 -9.79 24.90 -12.65
N PRO A 171 -10.76 25.46 -13.40
CA PRO A 171 -12.16 25.07 -13.32
C PRO A 171 -12.42 23.58 -13.55
N SER A 172 -11.66 22.93 -14.43
CA SER A 172 -11.60 21.47 -14.65
C SER A 172 -12.96 20.78 -14.76
N ARG A 173 -13.70 21.00 -15.84
CA ARG A 173 -15.06 20.47 -16.03
C ARG A 173 -15.15 18.93 -16.12
N PHE A 174 -14.04 18.21 -16.03
CA PHE A 174 -14.00 16.75 -15.91
C PHE A 174 -12.99 16.35 -14.83
N PRO A 175 -13.17 15.20 -14.18
CA PRO A 175 -12.35 14.76 -13.03
C PRO A 175 -10.96 14.29 -13.47
N ASN A 176 -10.10 15.23 -13.86
CA ASN A 176 -8.79 14.97 -14.46
C ASN A 176 -7.86 14.14 -13.56
N LEU A 177 -7.96 14.26 -12.24
CA LEU A 177 -7.16 13.46 -11.30
C LEU A 177 -7.34 11.96 -11.52
N LEU A 178 -8.56 11.49 -11.71
CA LEU A 178 -8.85 10.08 -12.00
C LEU A 178 -8.64 9.75 -13.47
N VAL A 179 -9.02 10.63 -14.37
CA VAL A 179 -8.98 10.40 -15.83
C VAL A 179 -7.55 10.23 -16.33
N ASN A 180 -6.63 11.11 -15.95
CA ASN A 180 -5.23 11.04 -16.36
C ASN A 180 -4.29 10.47 -15.29
N GLY A 181 -4.74 10.38 -14.04
CA GLY A 181 -3.91 9.99 -12.93
C GLY A 181 -2.82 11.01 -12.59
N SER A 182 -1.99 10.65 -11.62
CA SER A 182 -0.81 11.45 -11.26
C SER A 182 0.20 10.59 -10.52
N SER A 183 1.48 10.80 -10.77
CA SER A 183 2.57 10.14 -10.01
C SER A 183 3.55 11.20 -9.52
N GLY A 184 4.02 11.08 -8.28
CA GLY A 184 4.96 12.04 -7.69
C GLY A 184 5.59 11.53 -6.42
N ILE A 185 6.83 11.96 -6.18
CA ILE A 185 7.59 11.64 -4.98
C ILE A 185 7.84 12.94 -4.23
N ALA A 186 7.27 13.06 -3.03
CA ALA A 186 7.49 14.17 -2.12
C ALA A 186 8.37 13.73 -0.94
N VAL A 187 8.60 14.63 0.00
CA VAL A 187 9.34 14.31 1.22
C VAL A 187 8.44 13.48 2.14
N GLY A 188 8.87 12.25 2.46
CA GLY A 188 8.16 11.35 3.35
C GLY A 188 6.87 10.70 2.79
N MET A 189 6.47 11.05 1.56
CA MET A 189 5.25 10.51 0.94
C MET A 189 5.35 10.47 -0.57
N ALA A 190 4.54 9.62 -1.20
CA ALA A 190 4.44 9.51 -2.65
C ALA A 190 2.99 9.35 -3.08
N THR A 191 2.67 9.82 -4.27
CA THR A 191 1.39 9.59 -4.94
C THR A 191 1.62 8.77 -6.21
N ASN A 192 0.68 7.87 -6.50
CA ASN A 192 0.68 7.10 -7.74
C ASN A 192 -0.77 6.70 -8.07
N ILE A 193 -1.49 7.64 -8.66
CA ILE A 193 -2.90 7.49 -9.03
C ILE A 193 -2.94 7.03 -10.48
N PRO A 194 -3.54 5.85 -10.78
CA PRO A 194 -3.64 5.36 -12.14
C PRO A 194 -4.65 6.15 -12.96
N PRO A 195 -4.50 6.22 -14.29
CA PRO A 195 -5.50 6.78 -15.18
C PRO A 195 -6.72 5.86 -15.31
N HIS A 196 -7.89 6.45 -15.69
CA HIS A 196 -9.15 5.75 -15.85
C HIS A 196 -9.87 6.21 -17.14
N ASN A 197 -10.84 5.44 -17.56
CA ASN A 197 -11.68 5.78 -18.70
C ASN A 197 -12.63 6.95 -18.36
N LEU A 198 -12.72 7.95 -19.25
CA LEU A 198 -13.53 9.15 -19.03
C LEU A 198 -15.02 8.86 -18.87
N LYS A 199 -15.57 7.95 -19.73
CA LYS A 199 -16.98 7.55 -19.64
C LYS A 199 -17.29 6.91 -18.28
N GLU A 200 -16.41 6.02 -17.82
CA GLU A 200 -16.57 5.32 -16.54
C GLU A 200 -16.55 6.28 -15.36
N VAL A 201 -15.57 7.18 -15.33
CA VAL A 201 -15.43 8.17 -14.22
C VAL A 201 -16.61 9.14 -14.22
N ILE A 202 -17.05 9.66 -15.37
CA ILE A 202 -18.21 10.56 -15.42
C ILE A 202 -19.48 9.82 -15.02
N ASN A 203 -19.69 8.56 -15.45
CA ASN A 203 -20.84 7.77 -15.02
C ASN A 203 -20.86 7.57 -13.49
N ALA A 204 -19.70 7.36 -12.86
CA ALA A 204 -19.62 7.30 -11.41
C ALA A 204 -19.91 8.67 -10.75
N CYS A 205 -19.45 9.79 -11.33
CA CYS A 205 -19.85 11.12 -10.86
C CYS A 205 -21.36 11.31 -10.91
N ILE A 206 -21.99 10.88 -11.98
CA ILE A 206 -23.46 10.94 -12.15
C ILE A 206 -24.16 10.05 -11.13
N CYS A 207 -23.62 8.85 -10.86
CA CYS A 207 -24.15 7.95 -9.84
C CYS A 207 -24.15 8.63 -8.45
N VAL A 208 -23.08 9.32 -8.09
CA VAL A 208 -23.00 10.07 -6.82
C VAL A 208 -23.95 11.27 -6.78
N LEU A 209 -24.17 11.97 -7.91
CA LEU A 209 -25.12 13.08 -8.01
C LEU A 209 -26.57 12.62 -7.87
N ASP A 210 -26.90 11.47 -8.49
CA ASP A 210 -28.26 10.91 -8.50
C ASP A 210 -28.58 10.19 -7.18
N ASP A 211 -27.58 9.56 -6.51
CA ASP A 211 -27.70 8.89 -5.23
C ASP A 211 -26.49 9.21 -4.32
N PRO A 212 -26.62 10.19 -3.41
CA PRO A 212 -25.55 10.55 -2.47
C PRO A 212 -25.14 9.42 -1.51
N GLU A 213 -25.98 8.40 -1.31
CA GLU A 213 -25.70 7.26 -0.43
C GLU A 213 -25.18 6.03 -1.19
N CYS A 214 -24.87 6.17 -2.51
CA CYS A 214 -24.36 5.07 -3.31
C CYS A 214 -23.11 4.44 -2.70
N THR A 215 -23.08 3.11 -2.67
CA THR A 215 -22.00 2.32 -2.07
C THR A 215 -20.80 2.20 -3.01
N LEU A 216 -19.64 1.76 -2.48
CA LEU A 216 -18.47 1.44 -3.31
C LEU A 216 -18.79 0.37 -4.37
N ALA A 217 -19.67 -0.59 -4.05
CA ALA A 217 -20.08 -1.62 -5.00
C ALA A 217 -20.80 -1.01 -6.21
N ASN A 218 -21.74 -0.08 -6.00
CA ASN A 218 -22.42 0.65 -7.06
C ASN A 218 -21.45 1.48 -7.91
N LEU A 219 -20.47 2.13 -7.28
CA LEU A 219 -19.44 2.87 -8.01
C LEU A 219 -18.58 1.96 -8.88
N MET A 220 -18.27 0.75 -8.41
CA MET A 220 -17.47 -0.22 -9.17
C MET A 220 -18.22 -0.88 -10.33
N GLU A 221 -19.54 -0.75 -10.41
CA GLU A 221 -20.32 -1.10 -11.61
C GLU A 221 -20.03 -0.12 -12.77
N HIS A 222 -19.73 1.13 -12.44
CA HIS A 222 -19.40 2.19 -13.41
C HIS A 222 -17.91 2.31 -13.66
N ILE A 223 -17.07 2.32 -12.61
CA ILE A 223 -15.60 2.34 -12.71
C ILE A 223 -15.07 0.94 -12.41
N THR A 224 -14.85 0.17 -13.46
CA THR A 224 -14.41 -1.23 -13.31
C THR A 224 -12.95 -1.36 -12.84
N GLY A 225 -12.10 -0.38 -13.16
CA GLY A 225 -10.70 -0.35 -12.77
C GLY A 225 -9.87 0.68 -13.53
N PRO A 226 -8.56 0.76 -13.30
CA PRO A 226 -7.64 1.58 -14.07
C PRO A 226 -7.72 1.30 -15.58
N ASP A 227 -7.49 2.32 -16.40
CA ASP A 227 -7.47 2.24 -17.87
C ASP A 227 -6.19 2.91 -18.38
N PHE A 228 -5.16 2.11 -18.61
CA PHE A 228 -3.84 2.61 -18.99
C PHE A 228 -3.76 2.98 -20.48
N PRO A 229 -3.05 4.06 -20.83
CA PRO A 229 -2.90 4.50 -22.24
C PRO A 229 -2.24 3.44 -23.12
N THR A 230 -1.36 2.60 -22.54
CA THR A 230 -0.65 1.52 -23.24
C THR A 230 -1.45 0.21 -23.33
N GLY A 231 -2.69 0.18 -22.82
CA GLY A 231 -3.52 -1.03 -22.79
C GLY A 231 -3.05 -2.04 -21.74
N GLY A 232 -2.83 -3.28 -22.16
CA GLY A 232 -2.46 -4.39 -21.30
C GLY A 232 -3.64 -5.04 -20.59
N ILE A 233 -3.34 -6.03 -19.73
CA ILE A 233 -4.34 -6.84 -19.03
C ILE A 233 -4.09 -6.71 -17.52
N ILE A 234 -5.09 -6.23 -16.78
CA ILE A 234 -5.09 -6.26 -15.32
C ILE A 234 -5.56 -7.64 -14.85
N MET A 235 -4.80 -8.26 -13.96
CA MET A 235 -5.06 -9.58 -13.42
C MET A 235 -5.75 -9.46 -12.06
N GLY A 236 -7.04 -9.87 -11.99
CA GLY A 236 -7.84 -9.85 -10.77
C GLY A 236 -8.39 -8.47 -10.37
N ARG A 237 -9.39 -8.45 -9.48
CA ARG A 237 -10.09 -7.24 -9.01
C ARG A 237 -9.82 -6.90 -7.55
N SER A 238 -9.20 -7.78 -6.78
CA SER A 238 -8.96 -7.58 -5.34
C SER A 238 -8.11 -6.34 -5.05
N GLY A 239 -7.03 -6.15 -5.81
CA GLY A 239 -6.17 -4.98 -5.70
C GLY A 239 -6.86 -3.67 -6.08
N ILE A 240 -7.78 -3.70 -7.06
CA ILE A 240 -8.61 -2.54 -7.44
C ILE A 240 -9.57 -2.20 -6.30
N ARG A 241 -10.28 -3.19 -5.76
CA ARG A 241 -11.22 -2.99 -4.65
C ARG A 241 -10.51 -2.44 -3.41
N ALA A 242 -9.34 -2.97 -3.08
CA ALA A 242 -8.52 -2.45 -1.97
C ALA A 242 -8.12 -0.98 -2.20
N ALA A 243 -7.67 -0.62 -3.41
CA ALA A 243 -7.32 0.75 -3.75
C ALA A 243 -8.51 1.70 -3.64
N TYR A 244 -9.67 1.32 -4.17
CA TYR A 244 -10.86 2.17 -4.18
C TYR A 244 -11.48 2.34 -2.80
N SER A 245 -11.35 1.34 -1.91
CA SER A 245 -11.84 1.45 -0.53
C SER A 245 -10.91 2.23 0.40
N THR A 246 -9.61 2.02 0.30
CA THR A 246 -8.63 2.52 1.28
C THR A 246 -7.69 3.60 0.75
N GLY A 247 -7.72 3.87 -0.56
CA GLY A 247 -6.72 4.71 -1.24
C GLY A 247 -5.37 4.03 -1.48
N ARG A 248 -5.21 2.76 -1.10
CA ARG A 248 -3.99 1.99 -1.31
C ARG A 248 -4.30 0.60 -1.86
N GLY A 249 -3.59 0.20 -2.90
CA GLY A 249 -3.75 -1.11 -3.50
C GLY A 249 -2.58 -1.47 -4.40
N LYS A 250 -2.61 -2.66 -4.96
CA LYS A 250 -1.62 -3.15 -5.90
C LYS A 250 -2.32 -3.95 -6.98
N VAL A 251 -2.13 -3.58 -8.23
CA VAL A 251 -2.65 -4.31 -9.37
C VAL A 251 -1.51 -4.93 -10.17
N VAL A 252 -1.74 -6.13 -10.67
CA VAL A 252 -0.82 -6.82 -11.56
C VAL A 252 -1.23 -6.52 -12.99
N VAL A 253 -0.31 -5.99 -13.78
CA VAL A 253 -0.55 -5.65 -15.19
C VAL A 253 0.33 -6.54 -16.06
N ARG A 254 -0.27 -7.23 -17.00
CA ARG A 254 0.42 -8.07 -18.00
C ARG A 254 0.38 -7.43 -19.37
N ALA A 255 1.43 -7.70 -20.13
CA ALA A 255 1.46 -7.43 -21.56
C ALA A 255 0.38 -8.26 -22.29
N LYS A 256 -0.19 -7.72 -23.36
CA LYS A 256 -1.04 -8.47 -24.26
C LYS A 256 -0.17 -9.27 -25.21
N THR A 257 -0.37 -10.58 -25.22
CA THR A 257 0.45 -11.51 -25.99
C THR A 257 -0.43 -12.46 -26.80
N GLU A 258 0.04 -12.82 -27.99
CA GLU A 258 -0.62 -13.76 -28.88
C GLU A 258 0.41 -14.78 -29.37
N PHE A 259 -0.04 -16.01 -29.61
CA PHE A 259 0.81 -17.04 -30.22
C PHE A 259 0.55 -17.07 -31.71
N GLU A 260 1.64 -17.10 -32.48
CA GLU A 260 1.58 -17.18 -33.92
C GLU A 260 2.50 -18.29 -34.44
N GLU A 261 1.93 -19.19 -35.22
CA GLU A 261 2.71 -20.27 -35.86
C GLU A 261 3.49 -19.71 -37.07
N PHE A 262 4.74 -20.09 -37.22
CA PHE A 262 5.54 -19.71 -38.35
C PHE A 262 6.47 -20.85 -38.81
N GLY A 263 6.71 -20.91 -40.11
CA GLY A 263 7.57 -21.96 -40.70
C GLY A 263 6.98 -23.38 -40.52
N LYS A 264 7.88 -24.37 -40.36
CA LYS A 264 7.48 -25.74 -40.07
C LYS A 264 7.67 -26.01 -38.57
N ASP A 265 6.53 -26.18 -37.86
CA ASP A 265 6.45 -26.54 -36.43
C ASP A 265 7.17 -25.56 -35.46
N ARG A 266 7.15 -24.26 -35.72
CA ARG A 266 7.66 -23.24 -34.83
C ARG A 266 6.57 -22.28 -34.40
N THR A 267 6.65 -21.83 -33.17
CA THR A 267 5.73 -20.83 -32.58
C THR A 267 6.52 -19.60 -32.18
N ARG A 268 5.93 -18.43 -32.36
CA ARG A 268 6.44 -17.18 -31.85
C ARG A 268 5.42 -16.50 -30.95
N ILE A 269 5.90 -15.78 -29.95
CA ILE A 269 5.08 -14.95 -29.09
C ILE A 269 5.14 -13.53 -29.63
N ILE A 270 3.98 -12.98 -29.93
CA ILE A 270 3.81 -11.60 -30.36
C ILE A 270 3.32 -10.78 -29.18
N VAL A 271 3.99 -9.69 -28.86
CA VAL A 271 3.58 -8.75 -27.82
C VAL A 271 3.09 -7.48 -28.49
N THR A 272 1.81 -7.15 -28.29
CA THR A 272 1.15 -6.01 -28.94
C THR A 272 0.92 -4.84 -27.96
N GLU A 273 0.84 -5.10 -26.67
CA GLU A 273 0.68 -4.08 -25.64
C GLU A 273 1.60 -4.37 -24.44
N LEU A 274 2.13 -3.33 -23.80
CA LEU A 274 3.01 -3.43 -22.66
C LEU A 274 2.36 -2.86 -21.40
N PRO A 275 2.75 -3.33 -20.21
CA PRO A 275 2.35 -2.70 -18.97
C PRO A 275 2.74 -1.22 -18.93
N TYR A 276 1.90 -0.42 -18.30
CA TYR A 276 2.11 1.03 -18.19
C TYR A 276 3.46 1.39 -17.57
N GLN A 277 4.13 2.41 -18.11
CA GLN A 277 5.47 2.88 -17.70
C GLN A 277 6.62 1.90 -17.95
N VAL A 278 6.42 0.84 -18.72
CA VAL A 278 7.50 -0.06 -19.11
C VAL A 278 8.20 0.46 -20.39
N ASN A 279 9.53 0.56 -20.31
CA ASN A 279 10.35 0.92 -21.45
C ASN A 279 10.59 -0.33 -22.33
N LYS A 280 10.15 -0.29 -23.60
CA LYS A 280 10.22 -1.43 -24.53
C LYS A 280 11.67 -1.84 -24.83
N ARG A 281 12.57 -0.90 -25.13
CA ARG A 281 13.98 -1.17 -25.43
C ARG A 281 14.68 -1.85 -24.24
N GLN A 282 14.47 -1.34 -23.02
CA GLN A 282 15.05 -1.93 -21.82
C GLN A 282 14.47 -3.32 -21.54
N LEU A 283 13.19 -3.54 -21.81
CA LEU A 283 12.57 -4.85 -21.69
C LEU A 283 13.18 -5.86 -22.66
N ILE A 284 13.33 -5.50 -23.96
CA ILE A 284 13.97 -6.34 -24.98
C ILE A 284 15.40 -6.71 -24.55
N LYS A 285 16.15 -5.74 -24.07
CA LYS A 285 17.51 -5.97 -23.53
C LYS A 285 17.50 -6.93 -22.35
N THR A 286 16.60 -6.74 -21.40
CA THR A 286 16.48 -7.63 -20.23
C THR A 286 16.15 -9.06 -20.65
N ILE A 287 15.22 -9.25 -21.60
CA ILE A 287 14.90 -10.60 -22.12
C ILE A 287 16.15 -11.21 -22.78
N ALA A 288 16.87 -10.49 -23.62
CA ALA A 288 18.09 -10.97 -24.27
C ALA A 288 19.17 -11.36 -23.24
N ASP A 289 19.38 -10.56 -22.20
CA ASP A 289 20.33 -10.85 -21.13
C ASP A 289 19.91 -12.12 -20.35
N GLN A 290 18.61 -12.30 -20.02
CA GLN A 290 18.10 -13.51 -19.35
C GLN A 290 18.27 -14.78 -20.20
N VAL A 291 18.12 -14.68 -21.53
CA VAL A 291 18.39 -15.79 -22.46
C VAL A 291 19.88 -16.12 -22.51
N LYS A 292 20.75 -15.12 -22.58
CA LYS A 292 22.20 -15.28 -22.56
C LYS A 292 22.71 -15.92 -21.27
N ASP A 293 22.14 -15.53 -20.14
CA ASP A 293 22.46 -16.06 -18.81
C ASP A 293 21.81 -17.44 -18.55
N LYS A 294 21.09 -18.01 -19.53
CA LYS A 294 20.37 -19.29 -19.45
C LYS A 294 19.33 -19.34 -18.33
N ARG A 295 18.78 -18.21 -17.94
CA ARG A 295 17.68 -18.14 -16.97
C ARG A 295 16.32 -18.37 -17.63
N ILE A 296 16.18 -18.01 -18.90
CA ILE A 296 15.05 -18.34 -19.75
C ILE A 296 15.57 -19.13 -20.92
N ASP A 297 15.14 -20.39 -21.05
CA ASP A 297 15.43 -21.22 -22.21
C ASP A 297 14.22 -21.27 -23.16
N GLY A 298 14.44 -21.79 -24.38
CA GLY A 298 13.38 -21.96 -25.37
C GLY A 298 13.20 -20.78 -26.32
N ILE A 299 13.92 -19.68 -26.18
CA ILE A 299 13.91 -18.54 -27.10
C ILE A 299 15.04 -18.71 -28.13
N SER A 300 14.73 -18.53 -29.42
CA SER A 300 15.69 -18.59 -30.52
C SER A 300 16.07 -17.23 -31.04
N ASP A 301 15.15 -16.29 -31.14
CA ASP A 301 15.37 -14.93 -31.63
C ASP A 301 14.41 -13.93 -30.98
N LEU A 302 14.81 -12.65 -30.95
CA LEU A 302 14.06 -11.55 -30.39
C LEU A 302 14.17 -10.32 -31.31
N ARG A 303 13.04 -9.86 -31.83
CA ARG A 303 12.98 -8.72 -32.76
C ARG A 303 11.93 -7.70 -32.37
N ASP A 304 12.20 -6.46 -32.70
CA ASP A 304 11.22 -5.38 -32.66
C ASP A 304 10.76 -5.06 -34.08
N GLU A 305 9.50 -5.37 -34.35
CA GLU A 305 8.82 -5.11 -35.64
C GLU A 305 7.78 -3.99 -35.52
N THR A 306 7.91 -3.14 -34.46
CA THR A 306 7.01 -2.00 -34.24
C THR A 306 7.08 -1.01 -35.38
N ASP A 307 5.95 -0.68 -35.95
CA ASP A 307 5.80 0.29 -37.03
C ASP A 307 4.64 1.27 -36.76
N ARG A 308 4.26 2.08 -37.78
CA ARG A 308 3.12 3.02 -37.69
C ARG A 308 1.76 2.37 -37.47
N ASN A 309 1.63 1.05 -37.65
CA ASN A 309 0.39 0.31 -37.47
C ASN A 309 0.22 -0.17 -36.00
N GLY A 310 1.28 -0.13 -35.21
CA GLY A 310 1.24 -0.49 -33.81
C GLY A 310 2.51 -1.15 -33.29
N MET A 311 2.50 -1.44 -32.00
CA MET A 311 3.57 -2.16 -31.34
C MET A 311 3.54 -3.63 -31.74
N ARG A 312 4.71 -4.18 -32.11
CA ARG A 312 4.88 -5.58 -32.43
C ARG A 312 6.28 -6.05 -32.00
N MET A 313 6.39 -6.61 -30.82
CA MET A 313 7.62 -7.27 -30.37
C MET A 313 7.47 -8.78 -30.62
N VAL A 314 8.43 -9.37 -31.32
CA VAL A 314 8.41 -10.77 -31.74
C VAL A 314 9.43 -11.57 -30.96
N ILE A 315 9.01 -12.62 -30.27
CA ILE A 315 9.86 -13.56 -29.54
C ILE A 315 9.71 -14.93 -30.21
N GLU A 316 10.73 -15.34 -31.00
CA GLU A 316 10.73 -16.63 -31.68
C GLU A 316 11.17 -17.74 -30.74
N LEU A 317 10.45 -18.85 -30.75
CA LEU A 317 10.74 -19.99 -29.89
C LEU A 317 11.55 -21.05 -30.65
N LYS A 318 12.33 -21.85 -29.90
CA LYS A 318 12.96 -23.07 -30.42
C LYS A 318 11.88 -24.10 -30.73
N LYS A 319 12.17 -25.03 -31.66
CA LYS A 319 11.21 -26.02 -32.18
C LYS A 319 10.58 -26.86 -31.05
N ASP A 320 11.33 -27.24 -30.03
CA ASP A 320 10.91 -28.15 -28.96
C ASP A 320 10.46 -27.39 -27.67
N ALA A 321 10.37 -26.06 -27.72
CA ALA A 321 9.97 -25.24 -26.58
C ALA A 321 8.43 -25.21 -26.42
N ASN A 322 7.95 -25.43 -25.20
CA ASN A 322 6.54 -25.20 -24.89
C ASN A 322 6.26 -23.70 -24.78
N PRO A 323 5.42 -23.12 -25.68
CA PRO A 323 5.16 -21.68 -25.71
C PRO A 323 4.61 -21.11 -24.40
N GLN A 324 3.73 -21.87 -23.74
CA GLN A 324 3.11 -21.43 -22.49
C GLN A 324 4.11 -21.38 -21.33
N VAL A 325 5.01 -22.35 -21.25
CA VAL A 325 6.06 -22.39 -20.23
C VAL A 325 7.02 -21.22 -20.39
N VAL A 326 7.44 -20.94 -21.64
CA VAL A 326 8.32 -19.80 -21.92
C VAL A 326 7.63 -18.49 -21.58
N LEU A 327 6.36 -18.31 -21.96
CA LEU A 327 5.58 -17.13 -21.65
C LEU A 327 5.41 -16.92 -20.14
N ASN A 328 5.14 -17.98 -19.39
CA ASN A 328 5.04 -17.90 -17.92
C ASN A 328 6.38 -17.49 -17.26
N ASN A 329 7.49 -18.02 -17.77
CA ASN A 329 8.81 -17.60 -17.32
C ASN A 329 9.12 -16.14 -17.65
N LEU A 330 8.71 -15.67 -18.83
CA LEU A 330 8.83 -14.26 -19.21
C LEU A 330 8.02 -13.35 -18.29
N PHE A 331 6.77 -13.70 -17.96
CA PHE A 331 5.96 -12.97 -16.98
C PHE A 331 6.57 -12.95 -15.58
N LYS A 332 7.18 -14.04 -15.15
CA LYS A 332 7.78 -14.15 -13.82
C LYS A 332 9.11 -13.38 -13.69
N GLN A 333 9.89 -13.31 -14.76
CA GLN A 333 11.29 -12.82 -14.71
C GLN A 333 11.50 -11.47 -15.39
N THR A 334 10.51 -10.93 -16.08
CA THR A 334 10.64 -9.70 -16.86
C THR A 334 9.48 -8.74 -16.62
N ALA A 335 9.62 -7.50 -17.12
CA ALA A 335 8.57 -6.48 -17.04
C ALA A 335 7.40 -6.69 -18.02
N LEU A 336 7.30 -7.85 -18.71
CA LEU A 336 6.07 -8.27 -19.40
C LEU A 336 4.91 -8.46 -18.41
N GLN A 337 5.20 -8.69 -17.15
CA GLN A 337 4.27 -8.54 -16.05
C GLN A 337 4.87 -7.60 -15.01
N SER A 338 4.15 -6.55 -14.66
CA SER A 338 4.58 -5.59 -13.65
C SER A 338 3.51 -5.35 -12.61
N ASN A 339 3.94 -4.90 -11.43
CA ASN A 339 3.03 -4.51 -10.37
C ASN A 339 2.90 -2.99 -10.35
N PHE A 340 1.69 -2.49 -10.48
CA PHE A 340 1.38 -1.08 -10.28
C PHE A 340 0.84 -0.87 -8.88
N SER A 341 1.63 -0.18 -8.04
CA SER A 341 1.22 0.17 -6.67
C SER A 341 0.38 1.43 -6.71
N ILE A 342 -0.88 1.35 -6.30
CA ILE A 342 -1.82 2.47 -6.26
C ILE A 342 -1.69 3.17 -4.91
N ILE A 343 -1.48 4.49 -4.94
CA ILE A 343 -1.47 5.36 -3.77
C ILE A 343 -2.21 6.63 -4.17
N MET A 344 -3.46 6.76 -3.72
CA MET A 344 -4.34 7.88 -4.08
C MET A 344 -4.16 9.05 -3.09
N LEU A 345 -2.95 9.63 -3.08
CA LEU A 345 -2.58 10.77 -2.27
C LEU A 345 -2.74 12.05 -3.09
N ALA A 346 -3.53 13.01 -2.61
CA ALA A 346 -3.72 14.32 -3.22
C ALA A 346 -3.83 15.42 -2.16
N LEU A 347 -3.72 16.68 -2.60
CA LEU A 347 -3.93 17.84 -1.74
C LEU A 347 -5.43 18.14 -1.65
N VAL A 348 -5.93 18.29 -0.43
CA VAL A 348 -7.30 18.66 -0.10
C VAL A 348 -7.32 19.96 0.70
N ASP A 349 -8.52 20.44 1.07
CA ASP A 349 -8.71 21.65 1.88
C ASP A 349 -7.92 22.85 1.33
N ASN A 350 -8.17 23.15 0.06
CA ASN A 350 -7.51 24.29 -0.63
C ASN A 350 -5.98 24.23 -0.56
N GLN A 351 -5.40 23.05 -0.81
CA GLN A 351 -3.96 22.71 -0.81
C GLN A 351 -3.28 22.75 0.58
N LYS A 352 -4.06 22.76 1.66
CA LYS A 352 -3.49 22.82 3.02
C LYS A 352 -3.07 21.45 3.56
N GLN A 353 -3.69 20.36 3.08
CA GLN A 353 -3.49 19.02 3.65
C GLN A 353 -3.27 17.96 2.56
N PRO A 354 -2.14 17.20 2.59
CA PRO A 354 -2.01 15.97 1.83
C PRO A 354 -2.81 14.85 2.51
N LYS A 355 -3.66 14.14 1.75
CA LYS A 355 -4.52 13.08 2.27
C LYS A 355 -4.60 11.92 1.28
N ILE A 356 -4.55 10.69 1.81
CA ILE A 356 -4.87 9.49 1.04
C ILE A 356 -6.39 9.36 1.01
N LEU A 357 -6.94 9.29 -0.18
CA LEU A 357 -8.38 9.33 -0.44
C LEU A 357 -8.87 8.01 -1.00
N SER A 358 -10.07 7.58 -0.62
CA SER A 358 -10.80 6.54 -1.31
C SER A 358 -11.36 7.08 -2.64
N LEU A 359 -11.80 6.17 -3.53
CA LEU A 359 -12.46 6.58 -4.78
C LEU A 359 -13.65 7.50 -4.50
N ARG A 360 -14.50 7.14 -3.54
CA ARG A 360 -15.66 7.94 -3.15
C ARG A 360 -15.27 9.34 -2.71
N GLN A 361 -14.26 9.48 -1.87
CA GLN A 361 -13.79 10.79 -1.38
C GLN A 361 -13.25 11.67 -2.50
N ILE A 362 -12.56 11.10 -3.50
CA ILE A 362 -12.09 11.88 -4.67
C ILE A 362 -13.27 12.41 -5.48
N LEU A 363 -14.30 11.59 -5.70
CA LEU A 363 -15.49 12.01 -6.43
C LEU A 363 -16.28 13.08 -5.66
N ASP A 364 -16.43 12.94 -4.35
CA ASP A 364 -17.09 13.92 -3.49
C ASP A 364 -16.39 15.28 -3.50
N GLU A 365 -15.05 15.30 -3.33
CA GLU A 365 -14.26 16.54 -3.38
C GLU A 365 -14.33 17.22 -4.76
N TYR A 366 -14.28 16.42 -5.83
CA TYR A 366 -14.43 16.94 -7.19
C TYR A 366 -15.82 17.53 -7.43
N LEU A 367 -16.90 16.82 -7.07
CA LEU A 367 -18.27 17.29 -7.29
C LEU A 367 -18.58 18.54 -6.46
N LYS A 368 -18.16 18.57 -5.20
CA LYS A 368 -18.25 19.76 -4.35
C LYS A 368 -17.57 20.97 -4.98
N TYR A 369 -16.38 20.76 -5.54
CA TYR A 369 -15.68 21.81 -6.25
C TYR A 369 -16.41 22.26 -7.51
N GLN A 370 -16.99 21.35 -8.28
CA GLN A 370 -17.77 21.72 -9.47
C GLN A 370 -19.05 22.48 -9.12
N GLU A 371 -19.72 22.16 -8.02
CA GLU A 371 -20.85 22.95 -7.49
C GLU A 371 -20.39 24.38 -7.15
N GLU A 372 -19.22 24.56 -6.54
CA GLU A 372 -18.64 25.89 -6.27
C GLU A 372 -18.34 26.65 -7.56
N VAL A 373 -17.66 26.02 -8.52
CA VAL A 373 -17.34 26.63 -9.83
C VAL A 373 -18.62 27.05 -10.56
N LEU A 374 -19.63 26.21 -10.58
CA LEU A 374 -20.91 26.49 -11.23
C LEU A 374 -21.65 27.63 -10.54
N THR A 375 -21.65 27.67 -9.21
CA THR A 375 -22.25 28.75 -8.42
C THR A 375 -21.56 30.10 -8.71
N ARG A 376 -20.22 30.13 -8.68
CA ARG A 376 -19.42 31.34 -8.96
C ARG A 376 -19.63 31.83 -10.40
N ARG A 377 -19.66 30.91 -11.37
CA ARG A 377 -19.96 31.23 -12.77
C ARG A 377 -21.34 31.83 -12.91
N THR A 378 -22.35 31.23 -12.29
CA THR A 378 -23.73 31.70 -12.36
C THR A 378 -23.89 33.09 -11.71
N GLN A 379 -23.21 33.34 -10.60
CA GLN A 379 -23.16 34.67 -9.94
C GLN A 379 -22.50 35.71 -10.83
N TYR A 380 -21.40 35.36 -11.51
CA TYR A 380 -20.74 36.22 -12.48
C TYR A 380 -21.67 36.57 -13.64
N ASP A 381 -22.28 35.54 -14.27
CA ASP A 381 -23.18 35.73 -15.40
C ASP A 381 -24.44 36.51 -14.99
N LEU A 382 -24.98 36.31 -13.79
CA LEU A 382 -26.07 37.09 -13.22
C LEU A 382 -25.68 38.58 -13.07
N ARG A 383 -24.52 38.84 -12.45
CA ARG A 383 -24.01 40.20 -12.27
C ARG A 383 -23.84 40.92 -13.61
N LYS A 384 -23.25 40.25 -14.59
CA LYS A 384 -23.05 40.80 -15.94
C LYS A 384 -24.37 41.02 -16.67
N ALA A 385 -25.34 40.16 -16.54
CA ALA A 385 -26.66 40.33 -17.10
C ALA A 385 -27.41 41.49 -16.45
N GLN A 386 -27.32 41.66 -15.12
CA GLN A 386 -27.89 42.78 -14.38
C GLN A 386 -27.22 44.12 -14.76
N GLU A 387 -25.90 44.17 -14.82
CA GLU A 387 -25.14 45.35 -15.25
C GLU A 387 -25.58 45.80 -16.66
N ARG A 388 -25.74 44.84 -17.60
CA ARG A 388 -26.15 45.13 -18.97
C ARG A 388 -27.63 45.52 -19.05
N ALA A 389 -28.52 44.85 -18.33
CA ALA A 389 -29.95 45.18 -18.29
C ALA A 389 -30.17 46.59 -17.74
N HIS A 390 -29.47 46.94 -16.66
CA HIS A 390 -29.51 48.30 -16.06
C HIS A 390 -29.06 49.40 -17.04
N LEU A 391 -28.01 49.11 -17.82
CA LEU A 391 -27.56 50.05 -18.84
C LEU A 391 -28.57 50.19 -19.99
N LEU A 392 -29.21 49.08 -20.42
CA LEU A 392 -30.26 49.09 -21.45
C LEU A 392 -31.50 49.82 -20.99
N GLU A 393 -31.89 49.74 -19.72
CA GLU A 393 -32.99 50.45 -19.13
C GLU A 393 -32.80 51.94 -19.27
N GLY A 394 -31.61 52.50 -18.97
CA GLY A 394 -31.26 53.86 -19.17
C GLY A 394 -31.31 54.28 -20.66
N LEU A 395 -30.84 53.44 -21.57
CA LEU A 395 -30.86 53.67 -23.01
C LEU A 395 -32.29 53.67 -23.59
N LEU A 396 -33.19 52.81 -23.08
CA LEU A 396 -34.61 52.79 -23.47
C LEU A 396 -35.33 54.07 -23.00
N ILE A 397 -35.10 54.54 -21.76
CA ILE A 397 -35.64 55.80 -21.26
C ILE A 397 -35.17 56.97 -22.13
N ALA A 398 -33.91 57.01 -22.53
CA ALA A 398 -33.36 58.01 -23.42
C ALA A 398 -34.02 57.97 -24.81
N GLN A 399 -34.32 56.78 -25.34
CA GLN A 399 -34.90 56.61 -26.67
C GLN A 399 -36.39 56.98 -26.70
N ASP A 400 -37.10 56.73 -25.60
CA ASP A 400 -38.49 57.16 -25.44
C ASP A 400 -38.63 58.71 -25.37
N ASN A 401 -37.57 59.38 -24.92
CA ASN A 401 -37.52 60.80 -24.71
C ASN A 401 -36.44 61.48 -25.58
N ILE A 402 -36.24 61.01 -26.82
CA ILE A 402 -35.06 61.31 -27.59
C ILE A 402 -34.93 62.82 -27.91
N ASP A 403 -36.03 63.52 -28.21
CA ASP A 403 -36.02 64.94 -28.53
C ASP A 403 -35.59 65.80 -27.31
N GLU A 404 -36.02 65.40 -26.11
CA GLU A 404 -35.68 66.08 -24.87
C GLU A 404 -34.20 65.76 -24.49
N VAL A 405 -33.72 64.56 -24.69
CA VAL A 405 -32.32 64.21 -24.50
C VAL A 405 -31.40 65.02 -25.41
N ILE A 406 -31.73 65.13 -26.70
CA ILE A 406 -30.96 65.92 -27.64
C ILE A 406 -30.98 67.36 -27.25
N HIS A 407 -32.14 67.92 -26.80
CA HIS A 407 -32.25 69.34 -26.36
C HIS A 407 -31.34 69.52 -25.12
N ILE A 408 -31.36 68.71 -24.11
CA ILE A 408 -30.53 68.78 -22.93
C ILE A 408 -29.02 68.77 -23.27
N ILE A 409 -28.61 67.81 -24.12
CA ILE A 409 -27.19 67.67 -24.49
C ILE A 409 -26.72 68.91 -25.26
N ARG A 410 -27.54 69.49 -26.19
CA ARG A 410 -27.20 70.66 -26.99
C ARG A 410 -27.23 71.90 -26.19
N SER A 411 -28.05 72.10 -25.17
CA SER A 411 -28.15 73.22 -24.33
C SER A 411 -27.16 73.28 -23.17
N SER A 412 -26.52 72.18 -22.88
CA SER A 412 -25.51 71.98 -21.80
C SER A 412 -24.11 72.34 -22.33
N TYR A 413 -23.33 73.14 -21.58
CA TYR A 413 -21.95 73.45 -21.91
C TYR A 413 -20.98 72.34 -21.43
N ASP A 414 -20.97 72.04 -20.12
CA ASP A 414 -20.08 71.00 -19.53
C ASP A 414 -20.80 69.99 -18.61
N ASN A 415 -22.07 70.16 -18.32
CA ASN A 415 -22.85 69.47 -17.33
C ASN A 415 -23.99 68.64 -17.93
N ALA A 416 -23.90 68.24 -19.21
CA ALA A 416 -24.93 67.47 -19.88
C ALA A 416 -25.27 66.15 -19.15
N LYS A 417 -24.26 65.41 -18.66
CA LYS A 417 -24.43 64.18 -17.90
C LYS A 417 -25.22 64.39 -16.60
N GLN A 418 -24.90 65.45 -15.80
CA GLN A 418 -25.63 65.73 -14.58
C GLN A 418 -27.09 66.15 -14.88
N ASN A 419 -27.32 66.95 -15.91
CA ASN A 419 -28.67 67.40 -16.32
C ASN A 419 -29.53 66.19 -16.77
N LEU A 420 -28.97 65.20 -17.43
CA LEU A 420 -29.66 63.94 -17.78
C LEU A 420 -29.99 63.13 -16.54
N MET A 421 -29.04 63.02 -15.58
CA MET A 421 -29.28 62.33 -14.32
C MET A 421 -30.46 62.94 -13.55
N ASP A 422 -30.44 64.27 -13.38
CA ASP A 422 -31.44 64.99 -12.62
C ASP A 422 -32.84 64.96 -13.31
N ARG A 423 -32.87 64.97 -14.63
CA ARG A 423 -34.13 65.03 -15.39
C ARG A 423 -34.85 63.70 -15.49
N PHE A 424 -34.10 62.62 -15.73
CA PHE A 424 -34.63 61.29 -15.98
C PHE A 424 -34.40 60.31 -14.80
N ASN A 425 -33.85 60.78 -13.68
CA ASN A 425 -33.52 60.01 -12.52
C ASN A 425 -32.58 58.81 -12.87
N LEU A 426 -31.57 59.09 -13.71
CA LEU A 426 -30.56 58.10 -14.16
C LEU A 426 -29.36 58.14 -13.22
N ASP A 427 -28.66 57.01 -13.16
CA ASP A 427 -27.35 56.95 -12.47
C ASP A 427 -26.20 57.44 -13.37
N ASP A 428 -25.01 57.51 -12.78
CA ASP A 428 -23.78 57.97 -13.45
C ASP A 428 -23.43 57.15 -14.70
N VAL A 429 -23.61 55.82 -14.62
CA VAL A 429 -23.27 54.84 -15.67
C VAL A 429 -24.27 54.97 -16.85
N GLN A 430 -25.55 55.06 -16.55
CA GLN A 430 -26.62 55.21 -17.53
C GLN A 430 -26.51 56.53 -18.26
N ALA A 431 -26.31 57.67 -17.54
CA ALA A 431 -26.15 58.97 -18.10
C ALA A 431 -24.90 59.10 -18.99
N GLN A 432 -23.79 58.48 -18.58
CA GLN A 432 -22.57 58.36 -19.39
C GLN A 432 -22.82 57.61 -20.70
N ALA A 433 -23.49 56.48 -20.63
CA ALA A 433 -23.82 55.64 -21.80
C ALA A 433 -24.70 56.41 -22.80
N ILE A 434 -25.63 57.30 -22.32
CA ILE A 434 -26.46 58.12 -23.18
C ILE A 434 -25.58 59.21 -23.83
N CYS A 435 -24.67 59.84 -23.11
CA CYS A 435 -23.77 60.84 -23.68
C CYS A 435 -22.82 60.23 -24.75
N ASP A 436 -22.41 59.01 -24.59
CA ASP A 436 -21.52 58.25 -25.50
C ASP A 436 -22.27 57.61 -26.68
N MET A 437 -23.63 57.81 -26.75
CA MET A 437 -24.45 57.18 -27.78
C MET A 437 -24.20 57.77 -29.18
N ARG A 438 -23.94 56.84 -30.14
CA ARG A 438 -23.78 57.27 -31.55
C ARG A 438 -25.11 57.69 -32.15
N LEU A 439 -25.11 58.74 -32.96
CA LEU A 439 -26.34 59.27 -33.63
C LEU A 439 -27.11 58.21 -34.44
N ILE A 440 -26.40 57.18 -34.98
CA ILE A 440 -27.02 56.05 -35.68
C ILE A 440 -27.87 55.21 -34.73
N ALA A 441 -27.60 55.19 -33.44
CA ALA A 441 -28.39 54.44 -32.46
C ALA A 441 -29.81 55.00 -32.25
N LEU A 442 -30.10 56.22 -32.75
CA LEU A 442 -31.40 56.86 -32.64
C LEU A 442 -32.44 56.35 -33.66
N GLN A 443 -32.09 55.41 -34.53
CA GLN A 443 -33.03 54.81 -35.50
C GLN A 443 -34.06 53.92 -34.80
N GLY A 444 -35.33 53.92 -35.25
CA GLY A 444 -36.39 53.14 -34.66
C GLY A 444 -36.16 51.64 -34.66
N LEU A 445 -35.43 51.08 -35.66
CA LEU A 445 -35.04 49.67 -35.73
C LEU A 445 -34.11 49.29 -34.57
N ASN A 446 -33.37 50.27 -33.99
CA ASN A 446 -32.49 50.05 -32.89
C ASN A 446 -33.22 49.88 -31.54
N ARG A 447 -34.37 50.57 -31.38
CA ARG A 447 -35.24 50.45 -30.21
C ARG A 447 -35.76 48.99 -30.11
N GLU A 448 -36.33 48.44 -31.18
CA GLU A 448 -36.83 47.07 -31.19
C GLU A 448 -35.70 46.03 -30.78
N LYS A 449 -34.47 46.28 -31.22
CA LYS A 449 -33.32 45.44 -30.82
C LYS A 449 -32.98 45.56 -29.33
N LEU A 450 -33.01 46.79 -28.79
CA LEU A 450 -32.75 47.05 -27.35
C LEU A 450 -33.83 46.43 -26.48
N GLU A 451 -35.11 46.57 -26.86
CA GLU A 451 -36.23 45.91 -26.15
C GLU A 451 -36.13 44.40 -26.19
N ALA A 452 -35.77 43.83 -27.34
CA ALA A 452 -35.60 42.36 -27.49
C ALA A 452 -34.40 41.89 -26.62
N GLU A 453 -33.25 42.58 -26.62
CA GLU A 453 -32.09 42.29 -25.78
C GLU A 453 -32.43 42.38 -24.31
N TYR A 454 -33.16 43.46 -23.89
CA TYR A 454 -33.56 43.64 -22.50
C TYR A 454 -34.46 42.48 -22.03
N LYS A 455 -35.46 42.10 -22.81
CA LYS A 455 -36.35 40.99 -22.49
C LYS A 455 -35.62 39.66 -22.39
N GLU A 456 -34.62 39.40 -23.26
CA GLU A 456 -33.78 38.21 -23.20
C GLU A 456 -32.95 38.22 -21.91
N LEU A 457 -32.41 39.40 -21.53
CA LEU A 457 -31.64 39.55 -20.27
C LEU A 457 -32.50 39.31 -19.02
N GLU A 458 -33.73 39.85 -19.01
CA GLU A 458 -34.69 39.57 -17.90
C GLU A 458 -34.94 38.07 -17.70
N GLN A 459 -35.14 37.36 -18.80
CA GLN A 459 -35.29 35.90 -18.75
C GLN A 459 -34.02 35.19 -18.22
N LYS A 460 -32.84 35.62 -18.66
CA LYS A 460 -31.56 35.10 -18.15
C LYS A 460 -31.37 35.40 -16.67
N ILE A 461 -31.69 36.62 -16.23
CA ILE A 461 -31.58 37.04 -14.83
C ILE A 461 -32.51 36.16 -13.97
N ALA A 462 -33.76 35.98 -14.36
CA ALA A 462 -34.70 35.14 -13.66
C ALA A 462 -34.19 33.68 -13.56
N TYR A 463 -33.68 33.15 -14.68
CA TYR A 463 -33.10 31.80 -14.73
C TYR A 463 -31.89 31.65 -13.81
N TYR A 464 -30.97 32.61 -13.80
CA TYR A 464 -29.78 32.57 -12.92
C TYR A 464 -30.15 32.68 -11.43
N GLN A 465 -31.14 33.53 -11.10
CA GLN A 465 -31.67 33.64 -9.75
C GLN A 465 -32.32 32.34 -9.28
N GLU A 466 -33.07 31.68 -10.15
CA GLU A 466 -33.69 30.38 -9.90
C GLU A 466 -32.64 29.29 -9.64
N LEU A 467 -31.57 29.29 -10.45
CA LEU A 467 -30.45 28.33 -10.26
C LEU A 467 -29.72 28.53 -8.92
N LEU A 468 -29.50 29.78 -8.51
CA LEU A 468 -28.82 30.08 -7.25
C LEU A 468 -29.69 29.83 -6.02
N ALA A 469 -31.02 29.83 -6.18
CA ALA A 469 -31.96 29.56 -5.10
C ALA A 469 -32.23 28.08 -4.86
N ASP A 470 -31.97 27.20 -5.86
CA ASP A 470 -32.30 25.78 -5.82
C ASP A 470 -31.09 24.91 -6.18
N GLU A 471 -30.49 24.31 -5.15
CA GLU A 471 -29.34 23.41 -5.30
C GLU A 471 -29.63 22.20 -6.21
N SER A 472 -30.86 21.72 -6.22
CA SER A 472 -31.25 20.58 -7.09
C SER A 472 -31.17 20.92 -8.57
N LYS A 473 -31.54 22.15 -8.94
CA LYS A 473 -31.43 22.66 -10.31
C LYS A 473 -29.97 22.87 -10.72
N LEU A 474 -29.15 23.34 -9.79
CA LEU A 474 -27.71 23.50 -9.99
C LEU A 474 -27.05 22.15 -10.25
N ARG A 475 -27.36 21.12 -9.47
CA ARG A 475 -26.92 19.74 -9.69
C ARG A 475 -27.40 19.17 -11.03
N ALA A 476 -28.64 19.46 -11.44
CA ALA A 476 -29.16 19.03 -12.74
C ALA A 476 -28.36 19.64 -13.90
N VAL A 477 -27.95 20.92 -13.81
CA VAL A 477 -27.09 21.58 -14.79
C VAL A 477 -25.69 20.92 -14.81
N LEU A 478 -25.10 20.67 -13.65
CA LEU A 478 -23.81 19.99 -13.52
C LEU A 478 -23.87 18.61 -14.17
N ARG A 479 -24.92 17.83 -13.85
CA ARG A 479 -25.16 16.52 -14.47
C ARG A 479 -25.20 16.59 -15.98
N LYS A 480 -25.94 17.56 -16.55
CA LYS A 480 -26.03 17.76 -17.98
C LYS A 480 -24.68 18.07 -18.62
N GLU A 481 -23.91 18.96 -18.02
CA GLU A 481 -22.58 19.34 -18.52
C GLU A 481 -21.59 18.15 -18.48
N LEU A 482 -21.63 17.30 -17.43
CA LEU A 482 -20.84 16.07 -17.37
C LEU A 482 -21.21 15.10 -18.47
N VAL A 483 -22.51 14.93 -18.76
CA VAL A 483 -23.00 14.07 -19.85
C VAL A 483 -22.49 14.60 -21.21
N GLU A 484 -22.54 15.91 -21.44
CA GLU A 484 -22.03 16.53 -22.67
C GLU A 484 -20.53 16.24 -22.88
N ILE A 485 -19.73 16.31 -21.83
CA ILE A 485 -18.29 16.02 -21.90
C ILE A 485 -18.05 14.53 -22.15
N ARG A 486 -18.81 13.65 -21.46
CA ARG A 486 -18.74 12.20 -21.67
C ARG A 486 -19.02 11.83 -23.12
N ASP A 487 -20.07 12.38 -23.69
CA ASP A 487 -20.52 12.03 -25.05
C ASP A 487 -19.61 12.64 -26.13
N LYS A 488 -18.96 13.77 -25.83
CA LYS A 488 -18.05 14.46 -26.76
C LYS A 488 -16.64 13.88 -26.78
N PHE A 489 -16.10 13.47 -25.64
CA PHE A 489 -14.70 13.05 -25.51
C PHE A 489 -14.50 11.62 -25.03
N GLY A 490 -15.56 10.95 -24.62
CA GLY A 490 -15.46 9.56 -24.13
C GLY A 490 -15.17 8.58 -25.25
N ASP A 491 -14.25 7.66 -24.96
CA ASP A 491 -13.83 6.57 -25.83
C ASP A 491 -14.01 5.21 -25.16
N GLU A 492 -13.63 4.14 -25.85
CA GLU A 492 -13.68 2.80 -25.29
C GLU A 492 -12.45 2.52 -24.40
N ARG A 493 -12.63 1.60 -23.47
CA ARG A 493 -11.57 1.13 -22.58
C ARG A 493 -10.43 0.48 -23.38
N LYS A 494 -9.19 0.80 -23.05
CA LYS A 494 -7.98 0.20 -23.64
C LYS A 494 -7.47 -1.01 -22.85
N THR A 495 -7.48 -0.93 -21.53
CA THR A 495 -6.99 -2.00 -20.64
C THR A 495 -8.06 -3.04 -20.37
N VAL A 496 -7.77 -4.30 -20.60
CA VAL A 496 -8.66 -5.42 -20.29
C VAL A 496 -8.50 -5.79 -18.82
N ILE A 497 -9.61 -6.06 -18.13
CA ILE A 497 -9.58 -6.64 -16.78
C ILE A 497 -9.98 -8.11 -16.92
N GLN A 498 -9.05 -8.98 -16.64
CA GLN A 498 -9.28 -10.41 -16.62
C GLN A 498 -9.63 -10.82 -15.20
N ASP A 499 -10.85 -11.30 -15.00
CA ASP A 499 -11.19 -11.97 -13.75
C ASP A 499 -10.37 -13.26 -13.73
N ILE A 500 -9.54 -13.41 -12.72
CA ILE A 500 -8.98 -14.70 -12.41
C ILE A 500 -10.16 -15.46 -11.79
N GLU A 501 -10.63 -16.50 -12.45
CA GLU A 501 -11.49 -17.49 -11.82
C GLU A 501 -10.71 -18.01 -10.62
N ASP A 502 -11.15 -17.64 -9.43
CA ASP A 502 -10.45 -17.71 -8.17
C ASP A 502 -9.02 -17.15 -8.27
N GLU A 503 -8.61 -16.29 -7.36
CA GLU A 503 -7.19 -16.18 -7.03
C GLU A 503 -6.74 -17.62 -6.82
N ILE A 504 -6.23 -18.27 -7.88
CA ILE A 504 -5.46 -19.49 -7.70
C ILE A 504 -4.30 -19.02 -6.86
N ASP A 505 -4.51 -19.09 -5.57
CA ASP A 505 -3.43 -18.92 -4.61
C ASP A 505 -2.35 -19.88 -5.13
N ILE A 506 -1.10 -19.47 -5.11
CA ILE A 506 0.01 -20.41 -5.41
C ILE A 506 -0.20 -21.71 -4.64
N GLU A 507 -0.94 -21.63 -3.56
CA GLU A 507 -1.43 -22.70 -2.70
C GLU A 507 -2.32 -23.71 -3.45
N ASP A 508 -3.23 -23.28 -4.34
CA ASP A 508 -4.12 -24.17 -5.11
C ASP A 508 -3.40 -24.94 -6.24
N LEU A 509 -2.18 -24.49 -6.60
CA LEU A 509 -1.31 -25.16 -7.58
C LEU A 509 -0.32 -26.14 -6.92
N ILE A 510 -0.31 -26.22 -5.61
CA ILE A 510 0.56 -27.09 -4.83
C ILE A 510 -0.31 -28.19 -4.24
N ASP A 511 0.03 -29.45 -4.51
CA ASP A 511 -0.68 -30.56 -3.93
C ASP A 511 -0.63 -30.48 -2.40
N GLU A 512 -1.79 -30.66 -1.78
CA GLU A 512 -1.88 -30.72 -0.34
C GLU A 512 -1.32 -32.08 0.15
N GLU A 513 -0.15 -32.02 0.74
CA GLU A 513 0.56 -33.20 1.28
C GLU A 513 0.85 -33.01 2.76
N THR A 514 0.68 -34.04 3.53
CA THR A 514 1.14 -34.09 4.92
C THR A 514 2.65 -34.27 4.95
N CYS A 515 3.36 -33.31 5.52
CA CYS A 515 4.82 -33.29 5.58
C CYS A 515 5.32 -33.24 7.03
N ALA A 516 6.49 -33.82 7.25
CA ALA A 516 7.26 -33.66 8.47
C ALA A 516 8.23 -32.46 8.27
N PHE A 517 8.12 -31.45 9.12
CA PHE A 517 8.99 -30.29 9.17
C PHE A 517 10.00 -30.46 10.29
N THR A 518 11.29 -30.50 9.97
CA THR A 518 12.37 -30.68 10.95
C THR A 518 13.24 -29.44 11.01
N LEU A 519 13.55 -29.00 12.23
CA LEU A 519 14.50 -27.92 12.50
C LEU A 519 15.61 -28.46 13.37
N SER A 520 16.87 -28.32 12.94
CA SER A 520 18.02 -28.73 13.72
C SER A 520 18.47 -27.63 14.69
N ASN A 521 19.27 -28.01 15.69
CA ASN A 521 19.83 -27.08 16.67
C ASN A 521 20.72 -25.99 16.03
N HIS A 522 21.46 -26.33 14.98
CA HIS A 522 22.25 -25.37 14.21
C HIS A 522 21.44 -24.59 13.17
N GLY A 523 20.10 -24.69 13.18
CA GLY A 523 19.22 -23.89 12.34
C GLY A 523 19.12 -24.38 10.91
N TYR A 524 19.16 -25.69 10.65
CA TYR A 524 18.80 -26.27 9.34
C TYR A 524 17.36 -26.75 9.35
N ILE A 525 16.60 -26.30 8.36
CA ILE A 525 15.17 -26.64 8.18
C ILE A 525 14.94 -27.39 6.89
N LYS A 526 14.04 -28.36 6.92
CA LYS A 526 13.52 -29.06 5.74
C LYS A 526 12.11 -29.56 5.96
N ARG A 527 11.40 -29.83 4.86
CA ARG A 527 10.17 -30.63 4.86
C ARG A 527 10.38 -31.96 4.14
N MET A 528 9.64 -32.95 4.52
CA MET A 528 9.61 -34.27 3.87
C MET A 528 8.18 -34.82 3.88
N PRO A 529 7.69 -35.47 2.82
CA PRO A 529 6.42 -36.20 2.86
C PRO A 529 6.44 -37.26 3.96
N VAL A 530 5.35 -37.41 4.71
CA VAL A 530 5.25 -38.38 5.84
C VAL A 530 5.35 -39.82 5.36
N ASP A 531 4.91 -40.14 4.16
CA ASP A 531 5.01 -41.47 3.55
C ASP A 531 6.45 -42.00 3.44
N THR A 532 7.44 -41.12 3.57
CA THR A 532 8.87 -41.48 3.60
C THR A 532 9.29 -42.13 4.94
N TYR A 533 8.48 -41.97 6.00
CA TYR A 533 8.64 -42.63 7.30
C TYR A 533 7.78 -43.87 7.40
N ARG A 534 8.18 -45.01 6.78
CA ARG A 534 7.53 -46.30 6.99
C ARG A 534 7.75 -46.76 8.43
N THR A 535 6.68 -47.14 9.12
CA THR A 535 6.67 -47.78 10.42
C THR A 535 7.64 -49.01 10.43
N GLN A 536 8.59 -49.03 11.35
CA GLN A 536 9.44 -50.19 11.57
C GLN A 536 8.89 -51.01 12.74
N SER A 537 8.79 -52.34 12.53
CA SER A 537 8.42 -53.31 13.56
C SER A 537 9.40 -53.26 14.76
N ARG A 538 8.90 -53.65 15.96
CA ARG A 538 9.68 -53.78 17.20
C ARG A 538 11.00 -54.53 16.94
N GLY A 539 12.15 -53.97 17.32
CA GLY A 539 13.49 -54.55 17.18
C GLY A 539 14.34 -54.03 16.02
N GLY A 540 13.85 -53.07 15.23
CA GLY A 540 14.61 -52.40 14.17
C GLY A 540 15.64 -51.38 14.73
N ARG A 541 16.82 -51.29 14.10
CA ARG A 541 17.77 -50.22 14.37
C ARG A 541 17.13 -48.91 13.95
N GLY A 542 17.11 -47.91 14.82
CA GLY A 542 16.60 -46.57 14.54
C GLY A 542 17.17 -46.00 13.23
N VAL A 543 16.33 -45.26 12.53
CA VAL A 543 16.68 -44.67 11.24
C VAL A 543 17.18 -43.26 11.45
N ASN A 544 18.39 -42.94 10.96
CA ASN A 544 18.90 -41.56 10.96
C ASN A 544 17.99 -40.67 10.15
N ALA A 545 17.38 -39.69 10.82
CA ALA A 545 16.47 -38.76 10.18
C ALA A 545 17.21 -37.67 9.37
N GLN A 546 18.50 -37.47 9.61
CA GLN A 546 19.30 -36.44 8.93
C GLN A 546 20.80 -36.77 9.09
N ASN A 547 21.63 -36.58 8.04
CA ASN A 547 23.09 -36.56 8.16
C ASN A 547 23.50 -35.18 8.73
N LEU A 548 23.66 -35.11 10.01
CA LEU A 548 24.11 -33.94 10.74
C LEU A 548 25.63 -33.93 10.85
N LYS A 549 26.24 -32.74 10.97
CA LYS A 549 27.63 -32.66 11.44
C LYS A 549 27.74 -33.28 12.84
N GLU A 550 28.92 -33.82 13.20
CA GLU A 550 29.24 -34.13 14.58
C GLU A 550 28.88 -32.95 15.49
N GLU A 551 27.81 -33.01 16.32
CA GLU A 551 27.28 -32.00 17.22
C GLU A 551 25.94 -31.33 16.86
N ASP A 552 25.28 -31.60 15.71
CA ASP A 552 23.95 -31.09 15.40
C ASP A 552 22.87 -32.17 15.63
N TYR A 553 21.66 -31.77 16.07
CA TYR A 553 20.53 -32.67 16.31
C TYR A 553 19.20 -31.99 15.94
N VAL A 554 18.16 -32.80 15.71
CA VAL A 554 16.81 -32.30 15.45
C VAL A 554 16.22 -31.68 16.70
N LYS A 555 16.08 -30.36 16.72
CA LYS A 555 15.53 -29.60 17.85
C LYS A 555 14.01 -29.62 17.87
N SER A 556 13.35 -29.62 16.71
CA SER A 556 11.90 -29.59 16.60
C SER A 556 11.45 -30.39 15.36
N LEU A 557 10.39 -31.21 15.55
CA LEU A 557 9.70 -31.94 14.51
C LEU A 557 8.20 -31.63 14.62
N ASN A 558 7.60 -31.21 13.52
CA ASN A 558 6.16 -30.98 13.45
C ASN A 558 5.60 -31.64 12.20
N ILE A 559 4.45 -32.26 12.33
CA ILE A 559 3.69 -32.83 11.21
C ILE A 559 2.60 -31.84 10.86
N ALA A 560 2.54 -31.44 9.59
CA ALA A 560 1.59 -30.45 9.11
C ALA A 560 1.36 -30.58 7.60
N SER A 561 0.28 -30.03 7.09
CA SER A 561 0.04 -29.89 5.65
C SER A 561 0.99 -28.87 5.01
N THR A 562 1.30 -29.07 3.73
CA THR A 562 1.96 -28.06 2.89
C THR A 562 1.21 -26.72 2.91
N HIS A 563 -0.11 -26.72 3.12
CA HIS A 563 -0.97 -25.54 3.16
C HIS A 563 -1.09 -24.90 4.55
N ASP A 564 -0.59 -25.53 5.61
CA ASP A 564 -0.65 -24.99 6.95
C ASP A 564 0.29 -23.80 7.14
N HIS A 565 -0.07 -22.94 8.07
CA HIS A 565 0.78 -21.85 8.52
C HIS A 565 1.78 -22.35 9.56
N ILE A 566 3.04 -22.01 9.39
CA ILE A 566 4.11 -22.29 10.35
C ILE A 566 4.61 -20.98 10.92
N LEU A 567 4.46 -20.79 12.23
CA LEU A 567 4.96 -19.65 12.98
C LEU A 567 6.31 -20.02 13.61
N PHE A 568 7.33 -19.25 13.27
CA PHE A 568 8.68 -19.41 13.82
C PHE A 568 8.92 -18.33 14.86
N PHE A 569 9.04 -18.71 16.09
CA PHE A 569 9.35 -17.80 17.21
C PHE A 569 10.85 -17.76 17.45
N THR A 570 11.39 -16.56 17.61
CA THR A 570 12.82 -16.38 17.88
C THR A 570 13.08 -16.11 19.35
N ASP A 571 14.30 -16.40 19.78
CA ASP A 571 14.80 -16.11 21.13
C ASP A 571 14.71 -14.63 21.51
N ARG A 572 14.61 -13.73 20.50
CA ARG A 572 14.41 -12.27 20.66
C ARG A 572 12.95 -11.82 20.68
N GLY A 573 12.00 -12.76 20.73
CA GLY A 573 10.57 -12.45 20.83
C GLY A 573 9.94 -11.96 19.55
N LYS A 574 10.54 -12.22 18.36
CA LYS A 574 9.92 -12.03 17.05
C LYS A 574 9.24 -13.30 16.59
N VAL A 575 8.27 -13.15 15.68
CA VAL A 575 7.61 -14.26 15.00
C VAL A 575 7.60 -14.04 13.50
N HIS A 576 7.96 -15.05 12.74
CA HIS A 576 7.90 -15.10 11.30
C HIS A 576 6.87 -16.12 10.87
N LEU A 577 5.99 -15.75 9.92
CA LEU A 577 4.96 -16.60 9.38
C LEU A 577 5.36 -17.08 7.99
N ARG A 578 5.25 -18.40 7.75
CA ARG A 578 5.43 -19.05 6.44
C ARG A 578 4.37 -20.12 6.23
N LYS A 579 4.04 -20.39 4.97
CA LYS A 579 3.26 -21.56 4.58
C LYS A 579 4.17 -22.78 4.48
N GLY A 580 3.65 -23.96 4.76
CA GLY A 580 4.42 -25.22 4.72
C GLY A 580 5.14 -25.43 3.39
N TYR A 581 4.49 -25.15 2.26
CA TYR A 581 5.09 -25.28 0.93
C TYR A 581 6.29 -24.32 0.68
N GLN A 582 6.44 -23.25 1.46
CA GLN A 582 7.57 -22.32 1.36
C GLN A 582 8.84 -22.87 2.01
N ILE A 583 8.74 -23.94 2.78
CA ILE A 583 9.88 -24.64 3.35
C ILE A 583 10.46 -25.60 2.30
N PRO A 584 11.76 -25.51 1.97
CA PRO A 584 12.36 -26.37 0.98
C PRO A 584 12.23 -27.85 1.30
N GLU A 585 11.85 -28.62 0.28
CA GLU A 585 11.83 -30.07 0.36
C GLU A 585 13.24 -30.63 0.30
N ALA A 586 13.52 -31.67 1.10
CA ALA A 586 14.79 -32.33 1.07
C ALA A 586 14.64 -33.80 1.48
N GLY A 587 15.44 -34.65 0.88
CA GLY A 587 15.42 -36.08 1.17
C GLY A 587 15.80 -36.40 2.64
N ARG A 588 15.47 -37.60 3.10
CA ARG A 588 15.65 -38.07 4.47
C ARG A 588 17.07 -37.83 5.02
N THR A 589 18.10 -38.14 4.25
CA THR A 589 19.51 -38.00 4.63
C THR A 589 20.10 -36.63 4.38
N ALA A 590 19.37 -35.76 3.66
CA ALA A 590 19.84 -34.41 3.35
C ALA A 590 19.83 -33.51 4.58
N ARG A 591 20.79 -32.57 4.67
CA ARG A 591 20.96 -31.66 5.78
C ARG A 591 19.82 -30.64 5.90
N GLY A 592 19.18 -30.29 4.79
CA GLY A 592 18.20 -29.22 4.69
C GLY A 592 18.85 -27.88 4.39
N THR A 593 18.03 -26.82 4.46
CA THR A 593 18.40 -25.44 4.15
C THR A 593 18.63 -24.65 5.43
N ALA A 594 19.68 -23.83 5.49
CA ALA A 594 19.88 -22.94 6.62
C ALA A 594 18.69 -22.00 6.79
N ILE A 595 18.13 -21.90 8.01
CA ILE A 595 16.91 -21.14 8.27
C ILE A 595 17.02 -19.65 7.96
N VAL A 596 18.23 -19.10 8.01
CA VAL A 596 18.52 -17.72 7.60
C VAL A 596 18.25 -17.44 6.10
N ASN A 597 18.19 -18.49 5.27
CA ASN A 597 17.82 -18.40 3.86
C ASN A 597 16.28 -18.44 3.66
N VAL A 598 15.54 -18.87 4.68
CA VAL A 598 14.08 -18.96 4.67
C VAL A 598 13.45 -17.78 5.41
N LEU A 599 14.08 -17.36 6.50
CA LEU A 599 13.61 -16.27 7.36
C LEU A 599 14.67 -15.17 7.44
N PRO A 600 14.28 -13.89 7.39
CA PRO A 600 15.19 -12.76 7.58
C PRO A 600 15.50 -12.58 9.09
N LEU A 601 16.42 -13.39 9.60
CA LEU A 601 16.86 -13.32 10.99
C LEU A 601 18.02 -12.32 11.15
N ASP A 602 18.06 -11.66 12.29
CA ASP A 602 19.19 -10.79 12.67
C ASP A 602 20.43 -11.62 13.05
N ALA A 603 21.60 -10.99 13.05
CA ALA A 603 22.83 -11.67 13.44
C ALA A 603 22.74 -12.22 14.88
N GLY A 604 22.97 -13.53 15.03
CA GLY A 604 22.89 -14.24 16.31
C GLY A 604 21.46 -14.50 16.83
N GLU A 605 20.42 -14.23 16.03
CA GLU A 605 19.04 -14.58 16.36
C GLU A 605 18.75 -16.04 16.00
N THR A 606 18.10 -16.79 16.90
CA THR A 606 17.82 -18.23 16.74
C THR A 606 16.33 -18.50 16.88
N VAL A 607 15.84 -19.52 16.13
CA VAL A 607 14.47 -19.99 16.27
C VAL A 607 14.35 -20.89 17.51
N THR A 608 13.41 -20.53 18.38
CA THR A 608 13.19 -21.22 19.67
C THR A 608 12.03 -22.22 19.59
N ALA A 609 10.95 -21.84 18.92
CA ALA A 609 9.76 -22.67 18.82
C ALA A 609 9.11 -22.54 17.43
N MET A 610 8.46 -23.64 17.01
CA MET A 610 7.59 -23.67 15.83
C MET A 610 6.16 -24.00 16.28
N VAL A 611 5.18 -23.23 15.81
CA VAL A 611 3.75 -23.50 16.04
C VAL A 611 3.07 -23.61 14.69
N VAL A 612 2.33 -24.70 14.49
CA VAL A 612 1.60 -24.95 13.24
C VAL A 612 0.12 -24.67 13.42
N THR A 613 -0.51 -24.07 12.42
CA THR A 613 -1.96 -23.89 12.40
C THR A 613 -2.52 -23.88 10.98
N ARG A 614 -3.69 -24.46 10.79
CA ARG A 614 -4.47 -24.31 9.56
C ARG A 614 -5.12 -22.93 9.48
N GLU A 615 -5.75 -22.52 10.57
CA GLU A 615 -6.51 -21.28 10.68
C GLU A 615 -6.20 -20.58 12.01
N PHE A 616 -6.46 -19.29 12.04
CA PHE A 616 -6.33 -18.47 13.24
C PHE A 616 -7.70 -18.25 13.86
N HIS A 617 -7.96 -18.83 15.03
CA HIS A 617 -9.21 -18.71 15.75
C HIS A 617 -9.14 -17.58 16.80
N GLU A 618 -10.27 -16.91 17.04
CA GLU A 618 -10.34 -15.78 17.98
C GLU A 618 -10.34 -16.23 19.46
N ASP A 619 -10.77 -17.46 19.72
CA ASP A 619 -10.87 -18.10 21.04
C ASP A 619 -9.59 -18.83 21.46
N GLU A 620 -8.54 -18.77 20.66
CA GLU A 620 -7.24 -19.36 20.96
C GLU A 620 -6.21 -18.31 21.37
N TYR A 621 -5.30 -18.74 22.21
CA TYR A 621 -4.24 -17.89 22.76
C TYR A 621 -2.88 -18.57 22.62
N LEU A 622 -1.83 -17.75 22.64
CA LEU A 622 -0.46 -18.21 22.84
C LEU A 622 0.05 -17.72 24.19
N LEU A 623 0.54 -18.65 24.98
CA LEU A 623 1.27 -18.33 26.19
C LEU A 623 2.76 -18.51 25.93
N MET A 624 3.53 -17.45 26.10
CA MET A 624 4.97 -17.38 25.93
C MET A 624 5.65 -17.32 27.28
N ALA A 625 6.73 -18.08 27.45
CA ALA A 625 7.53 -18.11 28.67
C ALA A 625 8.99 -17.77 28.38
N THR A 626 9.61 -16.93 29.24
CA THR A 626 10.99 -16.51 29.11
C THR A 626 11.90 -17.22 30.14
N ARG A 627 13.19 -17.19 29.89
CA ARG A 627 14.23 -17.77 30.78
C ARG A 627 14.23 -17.15 32.19
N LYS A 628 13.96 -15.84 32.29
CA LYS A 628 13.84 -15.12 33.58
C LYS A 628 12.47 -15.28 34.25
N GLY A 629 11.61 -16.16 33.75
CA GLY A 629 10.33 -16.50 34.37
C GLY A 629 9.21 -15.51 34.13
N VAL A 630 9.31 -14.67 33.08
CA VAL A 630 8.23 -13.83 32.61
C VAL A 630 7.33 -14.64 31.70
N VAL A 631 6.00 -14.42 31.80
CA VAL A 631 4.99 -15.03 30.95
C VAL A 631 4.11 -13.98 30.32
N LYS A 632 3.64 -14.27 29.10
CA LYS A 632 2.75 -13.40 28.35
C LYS A 632 1.68 -14.23 27.64
N ARG A 633 0.42 -13.79 27.75
CA ARG A 633 -0.69 -14.34 27.00
C ARG A 633 -1.13 -13.37 25.92
N LEU A 634 -1.28 -13.85 24.69
CA LEU A 634 -1.58 -13.08 23.50
C LEU A 634 -2.68 -13.80 22.70
N PRO A 635 -3.71 -13.09 22.15
CA PRO A 635 -4.66 -13.71 21.21
C PRO A 635 -3.94 -14.26 19.98
N PHE A 636 -4.24 -15.48 19.60
CA PHE A 636 -3.54 -16.12 18.48
C PHE A 636 -3.75 -15.37 17.14
N ILE A 637 -4.95 -14.87 16.92
CA ILE A 637 -5.31 -14.05 15.75
C ILE A 637 -4.43 -12.80 15.59
N ALA A 638 -3.88 -12.24 16.67
CA ALA A 638 -3.02 -11.06 16.62
C ALA A 638 -1.69 -11.28 15.89
N LEU A 639 -1.32 -12.54 15.63
CA LEU A 639 -0.11 -12.93 14.92
C LEU A 639 -0.33 -13.19 13.43
N LYS A 640 -1.56 -13.15 12.95
CA LYS A 640 -1.86 -13.21 11.52
C LYS A 640 -1.25 -12.00 10.81
N THR A 641 -0.26 -12.22 9.96
CA THR A 641 0.49 -11.15 9.28
C THR A 641 1.00 -11.58 7.92
N ASN A 642 1.01 -10.66 6.98
CA ASN A 642 1.62 -10.84 5.66
C ASN A 642 3.01 -10.16 5.57
N ARG A 643 3.56 -9.66 6.69
CA ARG A 643 4.86 -8.99 6.72
C ARG A 643 6.00 -10.00 6.60
N LYS A 644 6.79 -9.91 5.53
CA LYS A 644 7.93 -10.80 5.26
C LYS A 644 9.05 -10.70 6.32
N GLY A 645 9.24 -9.54 6.92
CA GLY A 645 10.26 -9.26 7.96
C GLY A 645 9.90 -9.73 9.37
N GLY A 646 8.76 -10.43 9.54
CA GLY A 646 8.25 -10.81 10.85
C GLY A 646 7.62 -9.66 11.64
N ILE A 647 7.08 -9.99 12.79
CA ILE A 647 6.48 -9.04 13.74
C ILE A 647 6.95 -9.35 15.15
N ARG A 648 6.92 -8.35 16.02
CA ARG A 648 7.23 -8.57 17.44
C ARG A 648 6.03 -9.26 18.10
N ALA A 649 6.29 -10.33 18.84
CA ALA A 649 5.31 -11.05 19.65
C ALA A 649 5.48 -10.77 21.15
N LEU A 650 6.71 -10.47 21.58
CA LEU A 650 7.07 -10.21 22.98
C LEU A 650 8.20 -9.18 23.02
N THR A 651 8.15 -8.23 23.95
CA THR A 651 9.28 -7.36 24.28
C THR A 651 10.06 -7.99 25.44
N LEU A 652 11.32 -8.32 25.20
CA LEU A 652 12.22 -8.93 26.19
C LEU A 652 13.04 -7.85 26.88
N GLU A 653 13.35 -8.10 28.18
CA GLU A 653 14.36 -7.35 28.90
C GLU A 653 15.77 -7.73 28.41
N GLU A 654 16.76 -6.89 28.76
CA GLU A 654 18.16 -7.17 28.45
C GLU A 654 18.60 -8.50 29.07
N ASP A 655 19.25 -9.36 28.31
CA ASP A 655 19.68 -10.72 28.69
C ASP A 655 18.56 -11.72 29.01
N ASP A 656 17.30 -11.47 28.58
CA ASP A 656 16.24 -12.47 28.64
C ASP A 656 16.00 -13.10 27.28
N HIS A 657 15.56 -14.36 27.26
CA HIS A 657 15.29 -15.10 26.03
C HIS A 657 13.94 -15.81 26.11
N LEU A 658 13.21 -15.81 25.00
CA LEU A 658 12.02 -16.65 24.87
C LEU A 658 12.44 -18.13 24.82
N ILE A 659 11.84 -18.98 25.67
CA ILE A 659 12.18 -20.41 25.75
C ILE A 659 11.05 -21.31 25.25
N ASN A 660 9.80 -20.98 25.53
CA ASN A 660 8.65 -21.79 25.16
C ASN A 660 7.48 -20.93 24.65
N VAL A 661 6.72 -21.51 23.72
CA VAL A 661 5.45 -20.97 23.23
C VAL A 661 4.43 -22.08 23.23
N LEU A 662 3.33 -21.90 23.94
CA LEU A 662 2.26 -22.89 24.11
C LEU A 662 0.98 -22.35 23.49
N ARG A 663 0.27 -23.16 22.70
CA ARG A 663 -1.07 -22.86 22.22
C ARG A 663 -2.08 -23.28 23.28
N THR A 664 -2.95 -22.38 23.71
CA THR A 664 -3.89 -22.55 24.80
C THR A 664 -5.32 -22.17 24.38
N ASN A 665 -6.31 -22.67 25.12
CA ASN A 665 -7.73 -22.52 24.82
C ASN A 665 -8.44 -21.46 25.67
N GLY A 666 -7.70 -20.70 26.47
CA GLY A 666 -8.23 -19.66 27.35
C GLY A 666 -8.50 -20.12 28.78
N ASN A 667 -8.38 -21.41 29.11
CA ASN A 667 -8.61 -21.94 30.46
C ASN A 667 -7.62 -23.04 30.86
N ASP A 668 -6.48 -23.14 30.21
CA ASP A 668 -5.48 -24.16 30.48
C ASP A 668 -4.67 -23.86 31.75
N ASN A 669 -4.26 -24.92 32.46
CA ASN A 669 -3.30 -24.82 33.55
C ASN A 669 -1.88 -25.01 33.03
N ILE A 670 -0.99 -24.11 33.38
CA ILE A 670 0.40 -24.04 32.89
C ILE A 670 1.36 -24.36 34.01
N ILE A 671 2.34 -25.22 33.73
CA ILE A 671 3.44 -25.57 34.64
C ILE A 671 4.73 -24.91 34.12
N LEU A 672 5.39 -24.15 34.95
CA LEU A 672 6.76 -23.67 34.72
C LEU A 672 7.72 -24.42 35.65
N ALA A 673 8.80 -24.98 35.10
CA ALA A 673 9.84 -25.66 35.87
C ALA A 673 11.19 -24.96 35.76
N THR A 674 11.95 -24.91 36.84
CA THR A 674 13.25 -24.22 36.93
C THR A 674 14.43 -25.19 37.01
N ALA A 675 15.60 -24.70 36.61
CA ALA A 675 16.85 -25.48 36.64
C ALA A 675 17.21 -25.99 38.04
N GLN A 676 16.92 -25.23 39.10
CA GLN A 676 17.20 -25.57 40.50
C GLN A 676 16.08 -26.38 41.17
N GLY A 677 15.18 -26.95 40.38
CA GLY A 677 14.23 -27.94 40.87
C GLY A 677 12.94 -27.40 41.48
N MET A 678 12.54 -26.19 41.15
CA MET A 678 11.23 -25.63 41.52
C MET A 678 10.26 -25.75 40.35
N ALA A 679 8.95 -25.80 40.64
CA ALA A 679 7.89 -25.71 39.63
C ALA A 679 6.66 -25.02 40.20
N ILE A 680 5.98 -24.25 39.37
CA ILE A 680 4.72 -23.59 39.69
C ILE A 680 3.66 -23.96 38.65
N CYS A 681 2.46 -24.26 39.15
CA CYS A 681 1.30 -24.49 38.27
C CYS A 681 0.25 -23.42 38.55
N PHE A 682 -0.15 -22.68 37.51
CA PHE A 682 -1.18 -21.62 37.58
C PHE A 682 -2.12 -21.70 36.37
N ASN A 683 -3.30 -21.12 36.53
CA ASN A 683 -4.23 -21.03 35.40
C ASN A 683 -3.83 -19.89 34.45
N GLU A 684 -3.93 -20.08 33.16
CA GLU A 684 -3.55 -19.05 32.17
C GLU A 684 -4.39 -17.75 32.30
N ASN A 685 -5.59 -17.81 32.90
CA ASN A 685 -6.41 -16.62 33.17
C ASN A 685 -5.78 -15.68 34.21
N ASP A 686 -4.87 -16.17 35.05
CA ASP A 686 -4.06 -15.32 35.92
C ASP A 686 -3.13 -14.38 35.12
N VAL A 687 -2.87 -14.70 33.86
CA VAL A 687 -2.11 -13.87 32.92
C VAL A 687 -3.10 -13.10 32.05
N ARG A 688 -3.20 -11.79 32.31
CA ARG A 688 -4.05 -10.93 31.47
C ARG A 688 -3.64 -11.02 30.01
N CYS A 689 -4.63 -10.99 29.11
CA CYS A 689 -4.39 -10.89 27.68
C CYS A 689 -3.72 -9.55 27.33
N MET A 690 -2.65 -9.56 26.57
CA MET A 690 -1.83 -8.38 26.26
C MET A 690 -1.57 -8.23 24.77
N GLY A 691 -1.33 -6.99 24.32
CA GLY A 691 -0.91 -6.68 22.95
C GLY A 691 0.53 -7.13 22.65
N ARG A 692 0.90 -7.17 21.37
CA ARG A 692 2.19 -7.69 20.86
C ARG A 692 3.42 -7.03 21.50
N ASP A 693 3.36 -5.73 21.75
CA ASP A 693 4.51 -4.94 22.25
C ASP A 693 4.69 -4.97 23.78
N ALA A 694 3.85 -5.70 24.49
CA ALA A 694 3.98 -5.82 25.95
C ALA A 694 5.12 -6.78 26.34
N ALA A 695 5.78 -6.52 27.48
CA ALA A 695 6.86 -7.36 28.03
C ALA A 695 6.36 -8.60 28.79
N GLY A 696 5.09 -8.66 29.18
CA GLY A 696 4.57 -9.77 29.98
C GLY A 696 4.49 -9.47 31.48
N VAL A 697 4.28 -10.51 32.26
CA VAL A 697 4.16 -10.45 33.73
C VAL A 697 4.95 -11.60 34.37
N ARG A 698 5.32 -11.46 35.64
CA ARG A 698 6.05 -12.50 36.35
C ARG A 698 5.21 -13.77 36.45
N GLY A 699 5.72 -14.88 35.93
CA GLY A 699 5.12 -16.22 36.01
C GLY A 699 5.57 -16.96 37.28
N ILE A 700 6.87 -16.93 37.57
CA ILE A 700 7.51 -17.55 38.72
C ILE A 700 8.56 -16.60 39.32
N SER A 701 8.75 -16.64 40.66
CA SER A 701 9.85 -15.97 41.35
C SER A 701 11.04 -16.88 41.45
N LEU A 702 12.12 -16.56 40.77
CA LEU A 702 13.36 -17.33 40.71
C LEU A 702 14.26 -17.02 41.92
N ASN A 703 15.01 -18.03 42.36
CA ASN A 703 16.12 -17.83 43.27
C ASN A 703 17.35 -17.26 42.53
N GLU A 704 18.35 -16.81 43.24
CA GLU A 704 19.59 -16.30 42.65
C GLU A 704 20.29 -17.39 41.81
N GLY A 705 20.58 -17.05 40.56
CA GLY A 705 21.21 -17.99 39.62
C GLY A 705 20.29 -19.08 39.06
N ASP A 706 18.98 -19.09 39.39
CA ASP A 706 18.00 -20.01 38.81
C ASP A 706 17.38 -19.45 37.50
N TYR A 707 16.87 -20.32 36.66
CA TYR A 707 16.20 -19.96 35.42
C TYR A 707 15.16 -21.00 35.03
N VAL A 708 14.17 -20.58 34.23
CA VAL A 708 13.15 -21.50 33.72
C VAL A 708 13.73 -22.37 32.59
N VAL A 709 13.49 -23.68 32.68
CA VAL A 709 13.96 -24.70 31.69
C VAL A 709 12.83 -25.23 30.84
N GLY A 710 11.57 -25.04 31.22
CA GLY A 710 10.42 -25.46 30.42
C GLY A 710 9.12 -24.91 30.93
N ALA A 711 8.20 -24.78 29.99
CA ALA A 711 6.81 -24.45 30.22
C ALA A 711 5.94 -25.47 29.52
N GLU A 712 4.96 -26.05 30.21
CA GLU A 712 4.10 -27.10 29.70
C GLU A 712 2.63 -26.86 30.07
N LYS A 713 1.73 -27.35 29.22
CA LYS A 713 0.29 -27.38 29.50
C LYS A 713 -0.07 -28.65 30.26
N MET A 714 -0.87 -28.53 31.31
CA MET A 714 -1.43 -29.70 32.00
C MET A 714 -2.43 -30.40 31.10
N GLU A 715 -2.21 -31.71 30.91
CA GLU A 715 -3.13 -32.60 30.22
C GLU A 715 -3.62 -33.70 31.18
N GLU A 716 -4.95 -33.90 31.20
CA GLU A 716 -5.53 -34.87 32.13
C GLU A 716 -5.03 -36.28 31.85
N GLY A 717 -4.73 -37.05 32.89
CA GLY A 717 -4.22 -38.42 32.76
C GLY A 717 -2.72 -38.52 32.44
N LYS A 718 -2.01 -37.40 32.16
CA LYS A 718 -0.57 -37.44 31.88
C LYS A 718 0.29 -37.12 33.12
N THR A 719 1.59 -37.19 32.97
CA THR A 719 2.60 -36.99 34.02
C THR A 719 3.66 -36.00 33.54
N LEU A 720 4.26 -35.23 34.49
CA LEU A 720 5.40 -34.36 34.17
C LEU A 720 6.68 -35.21 34.26
N LEU A 721 7.32 -35.46 33.12
CA LEU A 721 8.68 -35.98 33.06
C LEU A 721 9.67 -34.88 33.33
N THR A 722 10.56 -35.08 34.29
CA THR A 722 11.67 -34.14 34.60
C THR A 722 12.98 -34.90 34.45
N LEU A 723 13.92 -34.30 33.69
CA LEU A 723 15.23 -34.89 33.42
C LEU A 723 16.34 -33.91 33.81
N THR A 724 17.44 -34.44 34.37
CA THR A 724 18.59 -33.62 34.84
C THR A 724 19.77 -33.73 33.89
N GLU A 725 20.71 -32.80 33.97
CA GLU A 725 21.92 -32.72 33.16
C GLU A 725 22.73 -34.05 33.17
N ASN A 726 22.75 -34.76 34.30
CA ASN A 726 23.50 -36.00 34.41
C ASN A 726 22.67 -37.24 34.13
N GLY A 727 21.51 -37.07 33.43
CA GLY A 727 20.69 -38.16 32.91
C GLY A 727 19.80 -38.89 33.95
N TYR A 728 19.58 -38.26 35.13
CA TYR A 728 18.61 -38.75 36.10
C TYR A 728 17.22 -38.16 35.78
N GLY A 729 16.18 -38.96 35.91
CA GLY A 729 14.83 -38.49 35.61
C GLY A 729 13.75 -39.28 36.36
N LYS A 730 12.56 -38.71 36.33
CA LYS A 730 11.34 -39.28 36.87
C LYS A 730 10.12 -38.69 36.23
N ARG A 731 9.00 -39.42 36.29
CA ARG A 731 7.69 -38.89 36.04
C ARG A 731 6.98 -38.53 37.36
N THR A 732 6.16 -37.49 37.35
CA THR A 732 5.38 -37.08 38.53
C THR A 732 3.95 -36.82 38.09
N ALA A 733 2.97 -37.29 38.86
CA ALA A 733 1.57 -37.04 38.56
C ALA A 733 1.25 -35.53 38.62
N LEU A 734 0.60 -35.01 37.61
CA LEU A 734 0.31 -33.59 37.47
C LEU A 734 -0.48 -32.98 38.66
N PRO A 735 -1.44 -33.68 39.30
CA PRO A 735 -2.17 -33.18 40.48
C PRO A 735 -1.27 -32.86 41.69
N GLU A 736 -0.04 -33.39 41.73
CA GLU A 736 0.92 -33.06 42.80
C GLU A 736 1.44 -31.63 42.76
N TYR A 737 1.29 -30.93 41.65
CA TYR A 737 1.66 -29.49 41.48
C TYR A 737 0.54 -28.53 41.83
N LEU A 738 -0.67 -29.05 42.11
CA LEU A 738 -1.83 -28.27 42.56
C LEU A 738 -1.86 -28.18 44.07
N ARG A 739 -2.41 -27.07 44.59
CA ARG A 739 -2.70 -26.92 46.03
C ARG A 739 -3.99 -27.62 46.37
N THR A 740 -4.10 -28.04 47.63
CA THR A 740 -5.36 -28.48 48.17
C THR A 740 -6.14 -27.28 48.68
N GLY A 741 -7.29 -27.01 48.12
CA GLY A 741 -8.18 -25.94 48.55
C GLY A 741 -8.90 -26.25 49.85
N PRO A 742 -9.70 -25.32 50.42
CA PRO A 742 -10.42 -25.48 51.68
C PRO A 742 -11.38 -26.70 51.69
N ASP A 743 -11.95 -27.00 50.54
CA ASP A 743 -12.94 -28.07 50.34
C ASP A 743 -12.30 -29.41 49.90
N GLY A 744 -10.96 -29.51 49.95
CA GLY A 744 -10.21 -30.72 49.53
C GLY A 744 -9.94 -30.83 48.03
N GLU A 745 -10.44 -29.90 47.22
CA GLU A 745 -10.22 -29.88 45.78
C GLU A 745 -8.78 -29.48 45.44
N LYS A 746 -8.29 -30.00 44.29
CA LYS A 746 -6.99 -29.66 43.77
C LYS A 746 -7.09 -28.42 42.87
N ILE A 747 -6.55 -27.30 43.30
CA ILE A 747 -6.59 -26.02 42.61
C ILE A 747 -5.18 -25.52 42.22
N PRO A 748 -5.01 -24.82 41.05
CA PRO A 748 -3.74 -24.24 40.69
C PRO A 748 -3.27 -23.18 41.70
N GLN A 749 -1.99 -22.89 41.72
CA GLN A 749 -1.41 -21.81 42.47
C GLN A 749 -1.64 -20.48 41.75
N SER A 750 -1.53 -19.36 42.50
CA SER A 750 -1.44 -18.06 41.85
C SER A 750 -0.06 -17.88 41.22
N ARG A 751 0.02 -17.30 40.00
CA ARG A 751 1.28 -17.00 39.33
C ARG A 751 2.18 -16.06 40.13
N GLY A 752 3.47 -16.10 39.84
CA GLY A 752 4.48 -15.18 40.43
C GLY A 752 5.00 -15.61 41.79
N GLY A 753 4.52 -16.75 42.35
CA GLY A 753 5.06 -17.37 43.56
C GLY A 753 6.38 -18.10 43.34
N LYS A 754 7.00 -18.62 44.40
CA LYS A 754 8.23 -19.47 44.30
C LYS A 754 7.95 -20.88 43.80
N GLY A 755 6.68 -21.31 43.72
CA GLY A 755 6.28 -22.65 43.36
C GLY A 755 6.53 -23.72 44.43
N LEU A 756 6.52 -24.97 44.02
CA LEU A 756 6.74 -26.16 44.82
C LEU A 756 8.03 -26.84 44.39
N LYS A 757 8.65 -27.59 45.31
CA LYS A 757 9.81 -28.40 44.96
C LYS A 757 9.42 -29.50 43.98
N ASN A 758 10.01 -29.46 42.79
CA ASN A 758 9.77 -30.41 41.72
C ASN A 758 10.78 -31.59 41.76
N TYR A 759 12.03 -31.29 42.11
CA TYR A 759 13.11 -32.26 42.07
C TYR A 759 14.09 -32.04 43.19
N ASN A 760 14.65 -33.15 43.71
CA ASN A 760 15.71 -33.08 44.71
C ASN A 760 17.09 -33.07 44.06
N ILE A 761 17.59 -31.87 43.77
CA ILE A 761 18.89 -31.64 43.11
C ILE A 761 20.03 -31.91 44.05
N THR A 762 21.01 -32.68 43.55
CA THR A 762 22.26 -33.01 44.24
C THR A 762 23.43 -32.85 43.25
N PRO A 763 24.69 -32.79 43.74
CA PRO A 763 25.85 -32.78 42.84
C PRO A 763 25.91 -33.97 41.92
N LYS A 764 25.30 -35.10 42.30
CA LYS A 764 25.21 -36.33 41.49
C LYS A 764 24.26 -36.20 40.31
N THR A 765 23.15 -35.48 40.49
CA THR A 765 22.13 -35.37 39.45
C THR A 765 22.39 -34.20 38.52
N GLY A 766 23.04 -33.15 38.95
CA GLY A 766 23.11 -31.88 38.24
C GLY A 766 21.77 -31.15 38.26
N ASN A 767 21.69 -30.02 37.60
CA ASN A 767 20.47 -29.21 37.44
C ASN A 767 19.46 -29.91 36.52
N ILE A 768 18.21 -29.43 36.52
CA ILE A 768 17.22 -29.89 35.55
C ILE A 768 17.60 -29.38 34.16
N ALA A 769 17.69 -30.29 33.21
CA ALA A 769 17.94 -30.02 31.79
C ALA A 769 16.65 -29.72 31.02
N GLY A 770 15.52 -30.32 31.41
CA GLY A 770 14.22 -30.11 30.75
C GLY A 770 13.08 -30.85 31.44
N CYS A 771 11.86 -30.47 31.05
CA CYS A 771 10.64 -31.13 31.46
C CYS A 771 9.66 -31.23 30.30
N ARG A 772 8.83 -32.29 30.27
CA ARG A 772 7.75 -32.46 29.27
C ARG A 772 6.56 -33.17 29.92
N VAL A 773 5.35 -32.82 29.54
CA VAL A 773 4.15 -33.55 29.90
C VAL A 773 4.02 -34.73 28.95
N VAL A 774 3.99 -35.96 29.50
CA VAL A 774 4.01 -37.23 28.74
C VAL A 774 2.91 -38.18 29.21
N GLY A 775 2.28 -38.88 28.24
CA GLY A 775 1.40 -40.03 28.49
C GLY A 775 2.19 -41.34 28.56
N ASP A 776 1.52 -42.42 28.93
CA ASP A 776 2.13 -43.76 28.99
C ASP A 776 2.50 -44.33 27.61
N ASN A 777 1.79 -43.91 26.58
CA ASN A 777 2.02 -44.35 25.21
C ASN A 777 3.04 -43.50 24.45
N ASP A 778 3.50 -42.38 25.03
CA ASP A 778 4.48 -41.52 24.41
C ASP A 778 5.89 -42.09 24.48
N ASP A 779 6.69 -41.78 23.47
CA ASP A 779 8.13 -41.95 23.49
C ASP A 779 8.83 -40.64 23.79
N VAL A 780 10.00 -40.72 24.41
CA VAL A 780 10.80 -39.53 24.74
C VAL A 780 12.16 -39.65 24.06
N MET A 781 12.55 -38.62 23.35
CA MET A 781 13.91 -38.44 22.81
C MET A 781 14.74 -37.64 23.78
N ILE A 782 15.85 -38.17 24.21
CA ILE A 782 16.82 -37.52 25.11
C ILE A 782 18.11 -37.30 24.35
N ILE A 783 18.62 -36.11 24.42
CA ILE A 783 19.74 -35.64 23.62
C ILE A 783 20.85 -35.14 24.54
N GLU A 784 22.06 -35.63 24.31
CA GLU A 784 23.29 -35.24 24.98
C GLU A 784 24.11 -34.29 24.12
N ASN A 785 24.88 -33.37 24.71
CA ASN A 785 25.72 -32.44 23.98
C ASN A 785 26.85 -33.08 23.15
N GLY A 786 27.22 -34.35 23.42
CA GLY A 786 28.12 -35.16 22.62
C GLY A 786 27.45 -35.78 21.34
N GLY A 787 26.19 -35.42 21.04
CA GLY A 787 25.47 -35.88 19.85
C GLY A 787 24.80 -37.26 20.01
N VAL A 788 24.83 -37.88 21.18
CA VAL A 788 24.16 -39.13 21.46
C VAL A 788 22.67 -38.88 21.71
N ILE A 789 21.83 -39.58 20.99
CA ILE A 789 20.38 -39.52 21.09
C ILE A 789 19.83 -40.90 21.48
N ILE A 790 19.03 -40.94 22.53
CA ILE A 790 18.28 -42.14 22.87
C ILE A 790 16.78 -41.90 22.79
N ARG A 791 16.03 -42.90 22.40
CA ARG A 791 14.58 -42.95 22.42
C ARG A 791 14.12 -43.95 23.47
N VAL A 792 13.32 -43.49 24.42
CA VAL A 792 12.89 -44.26 25.57
C VAL A 792 11.37 -44.17 25.68
N PRO A 793 10.63 -45.29 25.81
CA PRO A 793 9.20 -45.23 26.10
C PRO A 793 8.96 -44.56 27.45
N ALA A 794 8.03 -43.61 27.51
CA ALA A 794 7.72 -42.91 28.77
C ALA A 794 7.25 -43.88 29.84
N SER A 795 6.52 -44.95 29.45
CA SER A 795 6.09 -46.02 30.39
C SER A 795 7.22 -46.72 31.10
N SER A 796 8.43 -46.73 30.52
CA SER A 796 9.64 -47.34 31.18
C SER A 796 10.21 -46.50 32.32
N ILE A 797 9.79 -45.21 32.43
CA ILE A 797 10.25 -44.30 33.49
C ILE A 797 9.19 -44.28 34.58
N ASN A 798 9.60 -44.67 35.81
CA ASN A 798 8.67 -44.82 36.94
C ASN A 798 8.10 -43.45 37.39
N VAL A 799 6.88 -43.49 37.89
CA VAL A 799 6.20 -42.33 38.49
C VAL A 799 6.59 -42.24 39.96
N TYR A 800 7.09 -41.09 40.37
CA TYR A 800 7.52 -40.76 41.72
C TYR A 800 6.87 -39.45 42.22
N LYS A 801 6.96 -39.26 43.55
CA LYS A 801 6.56 -37.97 44.15
C LYS A 801 7.51 -36.84 43.69
N ARG A 802 7.04 -35.61 43.73
CA ARG A 802 7.76 -34.44 43.25
C ARG A 802 9.08 -34.12 43.96
N ASP A 803 9.28 -34.49 45.23
CA ASP A 803 10.42 -34.13 46.07
C ASP A 803 11.54 -35.15 46.08
N VAL A 804 11.49 -36.17 45.25
CA VAL A 804 12.54 -37.23 45.16
C VAL A 804 13.51 -37.04 44.00
N GLN A 805 14.63 -37.74 44.04
CA GLN A 805 15.75 -37.60 43.10
C GLN A 805 15.54 -38.33 41.74
N GLY A 806 14.66 -39.28 41.62
CA GLY A 806 14.47 -40.09 40.41
C GLY A 806 15.54 -41.16 40.19
N VAL A 807 15.56 -41.74 38.99
CA VAL A 807 16.45 -42.84 38.59
C VAL A 807 17.26 -42.47 37.34
N ILE A 808 18.30 -43.25 37.05
CA ILE A 808 19.06 -43.08 35.80
C ILE A 808 18.16 -43.46 34.62
N VAL A 809 17.89 -42.52 33.75
CA VAL A 809 17.16 -42.73 32.49
C VAL A 809 18.12 -42.85 31.30
N MET A 810 19.19 -42.04 31.32
CA MET A 810 20.28 -42.10 30.34
C MET A 810 21.62 -42.09 31.08
N ARG A 811 22.53 -42.91 30.63
CA ARG A 811 23.92 -42.84 31.08
C ARG A 811 24.66 -41.84 30.20
N VAL A 812 25.13 -40.77 30.81
CA VAL A 812 25.85 -39.68 30.15
C VAL A 812 27.33 -39.94 30.26
N GLU A 813 28.09 -39.76 29.19
CA GLU A 813 29.56 -39.93 29.21
C GLU A 813 30.23 -38.83 30.06
N GLU A 814 31.42 -39.11 30.56
CA GLU A 814 32.16 -38.20 31.46
C GLU A 814 32.50 -36.89 30.73
N GLY A 815 32.00 -35.78 31.22
CA GLY A 815 32.16 -34.46 30.60
C GLY A 815 30.96 -34.01 29.73
N ASN A 816 30.03 -34.90 29.39
CA ASN A 816 28.85 -34.57 28.67
C ASN A 816 27.65 -34.29 29.59
N LYS A 817 26.58 -33.68 29.01
CA LYS A 817 25.36 -33.35 29.72
C LYS A 817 24.15 -33.54 28.82
N VAL A 818 23.02 -33.92 29.37
CA VAL A 818 21.74 -33.83 28.67
C VAL A 818 21.42 -32.37 28.41
N VAL A 819 21.08 -32.05 27.15
CA VAL A 819 20.79 -30.67 26.69
C VAL A 819 19.36 -30.50 26.21
N SER A 820 18.67 -31.57 25.77
CA SER A 820 17.30 -31.46 25.31
C SER A 820 16.50 -32.73 25.59
N LEU A 821 15.19 -32.56 25.70
CA LEU A 821 14.20 -33.56 25.97
C LEU A 821 12.98 -33.28 25.10
N GLU A 822 12.59 -34.18 24.20
CA GLU A 822 11.43 -34.01 23.33
C GLU A 822 10.47 -35.20 23.43
N ARG A 823 9.16 -34.88 23.38
CA ARG A 823 8.08 -35.86 23.33
C ARG A 823 7.83 -36.27 21.88
N VAL A 824 7.65 -37.53 21.63
CA VAL A 824 7.22 -38.08 20.35
C VAL A 824 5.92 -38.88 20.59
N GLU A 825 4.82 -38.38 20.04
CA GLU A 825 3.54 -39.09 20.10
C GLU A 825 3.64 -40.38 19.24
N GLN A 826 3.09 -41.50 19.74
CA GLN A 826 2.88 -42.66 18.89
C GLN A 826 1.54 -42.45 18.15
N ASP A 827 1.56 -42.57 16.82
CA ASP A 827 0.33 -42.58 16.04
C ASP A 827 -0.54 -43.74 16.51
N GLU A 828 -1.80 -43.47 16.84
CA GLU A 828 -2.79 -44.54 17.07
C GLU A 828 -2.99 -45.27 15.74
N GLU A 829 -2.68 -46.55 15.66
CA GLU A 829 -3.04 -47.38 14.52
C GLU A 829 -4.58 -47.33 14.38
N PRO A 830 -5.15 -47.01 13.19
CA PRO A 830 -6.59 -47.16 12.99
C PRO A 830 -6.94 -48.63 13.19
N GLU A 831 -7.87 -48.92 14.12
CA GLU A 831 -8.42 -50.27 14.35
C GLU A 831 -8.84 -50.88 13.01
N ALA A 832 -8.20 -51.99 12.65
CA ALA A 832 -8.59 -52.75 11.50
C ALA A 832 -10.05 -53.20 11.68
N GLN A 833 -10.95 -52.63 10.91
CA GLN A 833 -12.30 -53.17 10.80
C GLN A 833 -12.20 -54.59 10.22
N GLU A 834 -12.43 -55.59 11.06
CA GLU A 834 -12.69 -56.95 10.62
C GLU A 834 -13.90 -56.91 9.66
N THR A 835 -13.61 -57.07 8.39
CA THR A 835 -14.63 -57.46 7.41
C THR A 835 -15.05 -58.89 7.72
N GLN A 836 -16.20 -59.04 8.35
CA GLN A 836 -16.96 -60.30 8.30
C GLN A 836 -17.53 -60.45 6.87
N GLU A 837 -17.35 -61.65 6.36
CA GLU A 837 -17.81 -62.19 5.07
C GLU A 837 -19.25 -61.85 4.70
#